data_93a07529fd998b55cc86d5a87b4ff7c6
#
_entry.id   93a07529fd998b55cc86d5a87b4ff7c6
#
_cell.length_a   1.000
_cell.length_b   1.000
_cell.length_c   1.000
_cell.angle_alpha   90.00
_cell.angle_beta   90.00
_cell.angle_gamma   90.00
#
_symmetry.space_group_name_H-M   'P 1'
#
loop_
_entity.id
_entity.type
_entity.pdbx_description
1 polymer ?
#
loop_
_entity_poly.entity_id
_entity_poly.type
_entity_poly.pdbx_seq_one_letter_code
_entity_poly.pdbx_strand_id
1 'polypeptide(L)'
;MNYNEARAEILPRWEEILQRITSPAKKQGEYICLLCGHGAHGDGLKKNPRSTKYGLKCFGSCGFSGDIFEYLKRAEGLDSFPEQLERASSLLGISLDDPKPDTKPTTSKKKEATHMDIHTQTYTQTHTHTEAQPEEEKDYRAYYKKCSERLGEAEAYLTSRGISRETASKLLIGYEPQAEVYEDKGNGKKNKTSWKALIIPTGKGSYIIRNTDPTASEKNRYRKEGSIHLYHIEKALRQKEKPIVIVEGELDAVSIIEVGGEAIGLGSTSNTGKLVETLKTTKPAQPLILALDNDTAGRTASEELSSKLSELKLPFYVMNLYGGAKDANEALQSDRESLAYNVLHILDRIREEEERKLEEERKEYLRTATAYGHLKEFLNGVEASVKTPATPTGFTLFDEILDGGLYEGLYCIGAITSLGKTTLALQIADQIANRTGKRILIFSLEMSRAELISKTLSRLTLLEVFKQGKDTKLAKTARGITDGDRYSSYKEEEKQIICNAIQTYGDNYAKKISIYEGIGDIGVQQIREEVDRVKRLFGEAPIVLVDYLQILAPYNEEYIRATDKQNTDKNVVELKRLSRDYKTSIIGISSFNRDNYTQPVNLSSFKESGAIEYSSDVLIGLQFLGMDYEEGETDKQRDKRIRELRKEQEARGRAGQDQTIQLKVLKNRYGSKGDVILGFYPMFNYFEENIEKNTKETKRKVF
;
A
#
# COMPACT_ATOMS: atom_id res chain seq x y z
N MET A 1 -7.25 8.15 17.48
CA MET A 1 -8.41 7.23 17.67
C MET A 1 -7.96 5.82 17.33
N ASN A 2 -8.23 4.82 18.16
CA ASN A 2 -7.85 3.45 17.84
C ASN A 2 -8.76 2.85 16.74
N TYR A 3 -8.32 1.74 16.12
CA TYR A 3 -9.02 1.14 14.95
C TYR A 3 -10.47 0.73 15.23
N ASN A 4 -10.79 0.28 16.44
CA ASN A 4 -12.16 -0.13 16.79
C ASN A 4 -13.08 1.08 17.00
N GLU A 5 -12.57 2.13 17.61
CA GLU A 5 -13.28 3.41 17.79
C GLU A 5 -13.55 4.07 16.42
N ALA A 6 -12.53 4.13 15.56
CA ALA A 6 -12.65 4.67 14.22
C ALA A 6 -13.68 3.89 13.37
N ARG A 7 -13.66 2.56 13.43
CA ARG A 7 -14.67 1.72 12.76
C ARG A 7 -16.08 2.02 13.23
N ALA A 8 -16.28 2.17 14.54
CA ALA A 8 -17.59 2.47 15.12
C ALA A 8 -18.13 3.84 14.71
N GLU A 9 -17.24 4.82 14.50
CA GLU A 9 -17.59 6.16 14.03
C GLU A 9 -17.84 6.20 12.52
N ILE A 10 -17.09 5.45 11.74
CA ILE A 10 -17.18 5.45 10.28
C ILE A 10 -18.43 4.73 9.76
N LEU A 11 -18.78 3.58 10.33
CA LEU A 11 -19.91 2.76 9.87
C LEU A 11 -21.23 3.52 9.75
N PRO A 12 -21.65 4.37 10.70
CA PRO A 12 -22.87 5.19 10.58
C PRO A 12 -22.82 6.22 9.45
N ARG A 13 -21.62 6.63 9.03
CA ARG A 13 -21.36 7.71 8.07
C ARG A 13 -21.08 7.20 6.64
N TRP A 14 -21.50 5.97 6.33
CA TRP A 14 -21.28 5.33 5.02
C TRP A 14 -21.82 6.15 3.84
N GLU A 15 -22.89 6.91 4.02
CA GLU A 15 -23.46 7.78 2.97
C GLU A 15 -22.51 8.92 2.62
N GLU A 16 -21.85 9.52 3.60
CA GLU A 16 -20.87 10.58 3.37
C GLU A 16 -19.68 10.07 2.57
N ILE A 17 -19.27 8.82 2.80
CA ILE A 17 -18.21 8.18 2.02
C ILE A 17 -18.67 7.97 0.57
N LEU A 18 -19.88 7.41 0.37
CA LEU A 18 -20.39 7.19 -0.99
C LEU A 18 -20.54 8.50 -1.76
N GLN A 19 -20.99 9.58 -1.12
CA GLN A 19 -21.08 10.91 -1.76
C GLN A 19 -19.73 11.46 -2.23
N ARG A 20 -18.62 11.01 -1.64
CA ARG A 20 -17.26 11.45 -2.00
C ARG A 20 -16.59 10.59 -3.05
N ILE A 21 -16.98 9.33 -3.18
CA ILE A 21 -16.37 8.39 -4.13
C ILE A 21 -17.23 8.11 -5.36
N THR A 22 -18.55 8.37 -5.31
CA THR A 22 -19.44 8.11 -6.44
C THR A 22 -20.55 9.17 -6.53
N SER A 23 -21.28 9.20 -7.64
CA SER A 23 -22.38 10.13 -7.85
C SER A 23 -23.73 9.55 -7.38
N PRO A 24 -24.68 10.40 -6.94
CA PRO A 24 -26.04 9.96 -6.66
C PRO A 24 -26.69 9.39 -7.92
N ALA A 25 -27.50 8.34 -7.76
CA ALA A 25 -28.31 7.75 -8.82
C ALA A 25 -29.58 8.58 -9.08
N LYS A 26 -30.35 8.23 -10.11
CA LYS A 26 -31.63 8.91 -10.43
C LYS A 26 -32.69 8.78 -9.32
N LYS A 27 -32.64 7.72 -8.53
CA LYS A 27 -33.55 7.53 -7.40
C LYS A 27 -32.90 8.07 -6.12
N GLN A 28 -33.65 8.83 -5.35
CA GLN A 28 -33.20 9.41 -4.07
C GLN A 28 -32.75 8.30 -3.08
N GLY A 29 -31.58 8.47 -2.47
CA GLY A 29 -30.99 7.49 -1.54
C GLY A 29 -30.30 6.30 -2.20
N GLU A 30 -30.07 6.36 -3.50
CA GLU A 30 -29.27 5.40 -4.26
C GLU A 30 -28.05 6.07 -4.88
N TYR A 31 -26.99 5.28 -5.10
CA TYR A 31 -25.70 5.74 -5.65
C TYR A 31 -25.32 4.90 -6.87
N ILE A 32 -24.52 5.47 -7.77
CA ILE A 32 -23.97 4.72 -8.90
C ILE A 32 -22.93 3.74 -8.35
N CYS A 33 -23.09 2.46 -8.65
CA CYS A 33 -22.17 1.44 -8.20
C CYS A 33 -20.87 1.46 -9.02
N LEU A 34 -19.72 1.70 -8.40
CA LEU A 34 -18.41 1.73 -9.06
C LEU A 34 -18.00 0.36 -9.62
N LEU A 35 -18.55 -0.74 -9.10
CA LEU A 35 -18.22 -2.10 -9.55
C LEU A 35 -18.89 -2.49 -10.87
N CYS A 36 -20.05 -1.92 -11.20
CA CYS A 36 -20.80 -2.32 -12.38
C CYS A 36 -21.52 -1.18 -13.12
N GLY A 37 -21.34 0.07 -12.69
CA GLY A 37 -21.98 1.25 -13.31
C GLY A 37 -23.51 1.37 -13.13
N HIS A 38 -24.16 0.42 -12.41
CA HIS A 38 -25.60 0.49 -12.18
C HIS A 38 -25.97 1.66 -11.27
N GLY A 39 -27.11 2.28 -11.53
CA GLY A 39 -27.61 3.50 -10.87
C GLY A 39 -27.74 4.67 -11.84
N ALA A 40 -27.00 4.70 -12.96
CA ALA A 40 -27.16 5.72 -13.99
C ALA A 40 -28.52 5.62 -14.73
N HIS A 41 -29.02 4.41 -14.94
CA HIS A 41 -30.26 4.12 -15.69
C HIS A 41 -31.26 3.21 -14.94
N GLY A 42 -31.01 2.80 -13.71
CA GLY A 42 -31.85 1.87 -12.96
C GLY A 42 -31.50 1.81 -11.46
N ASP A 43 -31.78 0.65 -10.83
CA ASP A 43 -31.50 0.43 -9.42
C ASP A 43 -29.97 0.38 -9.17
N GLY A 44 -29.49 1.22 -8.26
CA GLY A 44 -28.09 1.38 -7.90
C GLY A 44 -27.68 0.72 -6.60
N LEU A 45 -26.60 1.24 -6.01
CA LEU A 45 -26.11 0.89 -4.68
C LEU A 45 -26.93 1.63 -3.61
N LYS A 46 -27.48 0.91 -2.64
CA LYS A 46 -28.28 1.50 -1.55
C LYS A 46 -28.17 0.71 -0.25
N LYS A 47 -28.69 1.27 0.84
CA LYS A 47 -28.82 0.57 2.12
C LYS A 47 -29.59 -0.74 1.97
N ASN A 48 -29.03 -1.81 2.55
CA ASN A 48 -29.69 -3.12 2.57
C ASN A 48 -30.52 -3.31 3.85
N PRO A 49 -31.84 -3.21 3.79
CA PRO A 49 -32.69 -3.31 4.99
C PRO A 49 -32.71 -4.72 5.61
N ARG A 50 -32.21 -5.75 4.92
CA ARG A 50 -32.16 -7.15 5.37
C ARG A 50 -30.78 -7.59 5.85
N SER A 51 -29.81 -6.69 5.86
CA SER A 51 -28.45 -6.93 6.31
C SER A 51 -28.21 -6.29 7.68
N THR A 52 -26.94 -6.22 8.10
CA THR A 52 -26.53 -5.51 9.31
C THR A 52 -27.00 -4.05 9.31
N LYS A 53 -27.00 -3.39 10.45
CA LYS A 53 -27.47 -2.00 10.65
C LYS A 53 -26.93 -1.01 9.58
N TYR A 54 -25.73 -1.27 9.04
CA TYR A 54 -25.02 -0.42 8.06
C TYR A 54 -24.70 -1.14 6.75
N GLY A 55 -25.42 -2.20 6.41
CA GLY A 55 -25.19 -2.98 5.18
C GLY A 55 -25.62 -2.23 3.92
N LEU A 56 -24.86 -2.41 2.85
CA LEU A 56 -25.08 -1.89 1.50
C LEU A 56 -25.40 -3.04 0.54
N LYS A 57 -26.16 -2.79 -0.49
CA LYS A 57 -26.41 -3.75 -1.57
C LYS A 57 -26.52 -3.05 -2.91
N CYS A 58 -25.84 -3.58 -3.91
CA CYS A 58 -26.06 -3.21 -5.31
C CYS A 58 -27.16 -4.12 -5.92
N PHE A 59 -28.15 -3.53 -6.55
CA PHE A 59 -29.23 -4.23 -7.23
C PHE A 59 -28.94 -4.43 -8.72
N GLY A 60 -27.71 -4.09 -9.16
CA GLY A 60 -27.23 -4.34 -10.51
C GLY A 60 -26.49 -5.66 -10.65
N SER A 61 -25.77 -5.81 -11.76
CA SER A 61 -25.13 -7.07 -12.18
C SER A 61 -23.98 -7.58 -11.30
N CYS A 62 -23.34 -6.71 -10.45
CA CYS A 62 -22.21 -7.14 -9.63
C CYS A 62 -22.61 -7.94 -8.39
N GLY A 63 -23.89 -7.93 -8.01
CA GLY A 63 -24.40 -8.68 -6.85
C GLY A 63 -23.80 -8.28 -5.50
N PHE A 64 -23.12 -7.11 -5.40
CA PHE A 64 -22.47 -6.68 -4.16
C PHE A 64 -23.46 -6.64 -2.98
N SER A 65 -23.02 -7.17 -1.83
CA SER A 65 -23.69 -7.04 -0.54
C SER A 65 -22.62 -7.10 0.56
N GLY A 66 -22.51 -6.04 1.37
CA GLY A 66 -21.49 -5.89 2.42
C GLY A 66 -21.64 -4.54 3.14
N ASP A 67 -20.69 -4.17 3.97
CA ASP A 67 -20.60 -2.83 4.55
C ASP A 67 -19.74 -1.90 3.69
N ILE A 68 -19.48 -0.68 4.16
CA ILE A 68 -18.71 0.31 3.42
C ILE A 68 -17.25 -0.11 3.24
N PHE A 69 -16.66 -0.84 4.19
CA PHE A 69 -15.29 -1.31 4.11
C PHE A 69 -15.14 -2.39 3.03
N GLU A 70 -16.05 -3.38 3.01
CA GLU A 70 -16.08 -4.40 1.95
C GLU A 70 -16.35 -3.77 0.58
N TYR A 71 -17.11 -2.66 0.53
CA TYR A 71 -17.31 -1.92 -0.71
C TYR A 71 -16.03 -1.24 -1.20
N LEU A 72 -15.31 -0.54 -0.32
CA LEU A 72 -14.02 0.08 -0.63
C LEU A 72 -12.97 -0.96 -1.06
N LYS A 73 -12.94 -2.11 -0.38
CA LYS A 73 -12.09 -3.24 -0.78
C LYS A 73 -12.27 -3.59 -2.25
N ARG A 74 -13.51 -3.80 -2.69
CA ARG A 74 -13.80 -4.22 -4.06
C ARG A 74 -13.71 -3.08 -5.08
N ALA A 75 -14.11 -1.87 -4.71
CA ALA A 75 -14.17 -0.74 -5.62
C ALA A 75 -12.79 -0.08 -5.86
N GLU A 76 -11.92 -0.08 -4.85
CA GLU A 76 -10.60 0.55 -4.90
C GLU A 76 -9.43 -0.45 -4.79
N GLY A 77 -9.69 -1.76 -4.63
CA GLY A 77 -8.65 -2.80 -4.56
C GLY A 77 -7.86 -2.79 -3.25
N LEU A 78 -8.49 -2.44 -2.14
CA LEU A 78 -7.85 -2.35 -0.83
C LEU A 78 -7.92 -3.70 -0.09
N ASP A 79 -6.87 -4.50 -0.15
CA ASP A 79 -6.90 -5.88 0.31
C ASP A 79 -6.93 -6.06 1.83
N SER A 80 -6.34 -5.13 2.59
CA SER A 80 -6.28 -5.21 4.05
C SER A 80 -7.31 -4.29 4.75
N PHE A 81 -7.83 -4.74 5.89
CA PHE A 81 -8.75 -3.91 6.68
C PHE A 81 -8.12 -2.59 7.19
N PRO A 82 -6.84 -2.53 7.58
CA PRO A 82 -6.19 -1.26 7.88
C PRO A 82 -6.25 -0.26 6.72
N GLU A 83 -5.94 -0.67 5.49
CA GLU A 83 -6.01 0.21 4.31
C GLU A 83 -7.43 0.71 4.05
N GLN A 84 -8.44 -0.16 4.20
CA GLN A 84 -9.84 0.22 4.07
C GLN A 84 -10.25 1.25 5.12
N LEU A 85 -9.78 1.07 6.36
CA LEU A 85 -10.05 1.95 7.48
C LEU A 85 -9.36 3.31 7.32
N GLU A 86 -8.09 3.32 6.91
CA GLU A 86 -7.33 4.54 6.60
C GLU A 86 -7.99 5.31 5.46
N ARG A 87 -8.42 4.63 4.41
CA ARG A 87 -9.12 5.24 3.28
C ARG A 87 -10.43 5.87 3.70
N ALA A 88 -11.26 5.14 4.45
CA ALA A 88 -12.54 5.65 4.95
C ALA A 88 -12.35 6.82 5.92
N SER A 89 -11.35 6.73 6.80
CA SER A 89 -10.95 7.80 7.73
C SER A 89 -10.51 9.05 6.99
N SER A 90 -9.66 8.91 5.99
CA SER A 90 -9.22 10.01 5.12
C SER A 90 -10.39 10.69 4.42
N LEU A 91 -11.33 9.90 3.89
CA LEU A 91 -12.54 10.43 3.26
C LEU A 91 -13.44 11.21 4.24
N LEU A 92 -13.44 10.88 5.51
CA LEU A 92 -14.27 11.54 6.53
C LEU A 92 -13.51 12.60 7.34
N GLY A 93 -12.19 12.74 7.15
CA GLY A 93 -11.34 13.65 7.92
C GLY A 93 -11.13 13.18 9.37
N ILE A 94 -11.13 11.86 9.61
CA ILE A 94 -10.89 11.25 10.92
C ILE A 94 -9.39 10.92 11.03
N SER A 95 -8.73 11.40 12.10
CA SER A 95 -7.32 11.10 12.37
C SER A 95 -7.19 9.78 13.14
N LEU A 96 -6.37 8.85 12.62
CA LEU A 96 -6.01 7.61 13.27
C LEU A 96 -4.69 7.79 14.03
N ASP A 97 -4.57 7.21 15.23
CA ASP A 97 -3.32 7.18 15.96
C ASP A 97 -2.43 6.05 15.41
N ASP A 98 -1.15 6.32 15.19
CA ASP A 98 -0.18 5.31 14.78
C ASP A 98 -0.13 4.17 15.82
N PRO A 99 -0.07 2.89 15.42
CA PRO A 99 0.07 1.77 16.34
C PRO A 99 1.44 1.82 17.01
N LYS A 100 1.49 2.18 18.29
CA LYS A 100 2.70 2.03 19.10
C LYS A 100 2.99 0.54 19.31
N PRO A 101 4.25 0.09 19.20
CA PRO A 101 4.60 -1.30 19.45
C PRO A 101 4.39 -1.67 20.92
N ASP A 102 3.76 -2.82 21.13
CA ASP A 102 3.44 -3.40 22.43
C ASP A 102 4.66 -3.51 23.34
N THR A 103 4.62 -2.82 24.48
CA THR A 103 5.43 -3.15 25.67
C THR A 103 4.54 -3.77 26.72
N LYS A 104 4.91 -4.98 27.17
CA LYS A 104 4.22 -5.79 28.17
C LYS A 104 4.00 -5.04 29.50
N PRO A 105 2.90 -5.34 30.22
CA PRO A 105 2.57 -4.68 31.46
C PRO A 105 3.29 -5.29 32.67
N THR A 106 3.84 -4.44 33.51
CA THR A 106 4.20 -4.76 34.88
C THR A 106 3.10 -4.31 35.84
N THR A 107 2.83 -5.19 36.78
CA THR A 107 1.87 -5.16 37.87
C THR A 107 1.93 -3.91 38.76
N SER A 108 0.85 -3.32 39.20
CA SER A 108 0.26 -3.44 40.53
C SER A 108 -0.51 -2.20 41.00
N LYS A 109 -1.57 -2.53 41.75
CA LYS A 109 -2.20 -1.85 42.89
C LYS A 109 -3.41 -0.96 42.71
N LYS A 110 -4.47 -1.53 43.29
CA LYS A 110 -5.73 -0.98 43.83
C LYS A 110 -5.65 0.45 44.39
N LYS A 111 -6.75 1.20 44.14
CA LYS A 111 -7.53 1.92 45.18
C LYS A 111 -8.88 2.34 44.64
N GLU A 112 -9.93 1.81 45.18
CA GLU A 112 -11.14 2.28 45.89
C GLU A 112 -11.79 3.60 45.42
N ALA A 113 -13.01 3.42 44.99
CA ALA A 113 -14.34 4.00 45.35
C ALA A 113 -14.50 5.51 45.54
N THR A 114 -15.49 6.06 44.87
CA THR A 114 -16.58 6.78 45.53
C THR A 114 -17.80 6.92 44.62
N HIS A 115 -18.97 6.75 45.22
CA HIS A 115 -20.32 6.88 44.73
C HIS A 115 -20.66 8.23 44.09
N MET A 116 -21.58 8.22 43.13
CA MET A 116 -22.74 9.12 43.16
C MET A 116 -23.88 8.56 42.32
N ASP A 117 -25.02 8.44 42.99
CA ASP A 117 -26.34 8.03 42.48
C ASP A 117 -26.95 9.07 41.53
N ILE A 118 -27.67 8.63 40.51
CA ILE A 118 -28.88 9.33 40.04
C ILE A 118 -29.89 8.31 39.51
N HIS A 119 -31.09 8.43 40.07
CA HIS A 119 -32.33 7.69 39.79
C HIS A 119 -32.70 7.60 38.32
N THR A 120 -33.20 6.43 37.91
CA THR A 120 -34.34 6.38 36.98
C THR A 120 -35.19 5.12 37.21
N GLN A 121 -36.48 5.35 37.14
CA GLN A 121 -37.56 4.51 37.56
C GLN A 121 -37.71 3.18 36.82
N THR A 122 -37.95 2.18 37.59
CA THR A 122 -38.26 0.79 37.26
C THR A 122 -39.73 0.66 36.89
N TYR A 123 -40.04 0.06 35.73
CA TYR A 123 -41.31 -0.61 35.51
C TYR A 123 -41.11 -2.11 35.71
N THR A 124 -41.59 -2.59 36.84
CA THR A 124 -41.61 -4.01 37.20
C THR A 124 -42.80 -4.68 36.53
N GLN A 125 -42.51 -5.60 35.59
CA GLN A 125 -43.47 -6.68 35.32
C GLN A 125 -42.93 -7.93 35.99
N THR A 126 -43.62 -8.29 37.04
CA THR A 126 -43.45 -9.54 37.76
C THR A 126 -43.92 -10.71 36.90
N HIS A 127 -42.98 -11.46 36.34
CA HIS A 127 -43.21 -12.84 35.97
C HIS A 127 -42.63 -13.71 37.07
N THR A 128 -43.51 -14.31 37.82
CA THR A 128 -43.23 -15.40 38.75
C THR A 128 -42.63 -16.57 38.00
N HIS A 129 -41.28 -16.71 38.08
CA HIS A 129 -40.62 -17.96 37.76
C HIS A 129 -40.88 -18.93 38.92
N THR A 130 -41.78 -19.85 38.68
CA THR A 130 -41.85 -21.09 39.44
C THR A 130 -40.55 -21.84 39.15
N GLU A 131 -39.69 -22.03 40.16
CA GLU A 131 -38.55 -22.95 40.08
C GLU A 131 -39.10 -24.33 39.74
N ALA A 132 -38.92 -24.76 38.48
CA ALA A 132 -39.08 -26.14 38.08
C ALA A 132 -37.99 -26.94 38.77
N GLN A 133 -38.35 -27.85 39.61
CA GLN A 133 -37.47 -28.89 40.12
C GLN A 133 -36.79 -29.56 38.91
N PRO A 134 -35.48 -29.87 38.98
CA PRO A 134 -34.80 -30.56 37.89
C PRO A 134 -35.55 -31.90 37.65
N GLU A 135 -36.18 -32.03 36.48
CA GLU A 135 -36.69 -33.32 36.04
C GLU A 135 -35.54 -34.33 36.07
N GLU A 136 -35.68 -35.44 36.76
CA GLU A 136 -34.68 -36.53 36.74
C GLU A 136 -34.40 -36.91 35.28
N GLU A 137 -33.17 -36.72 34.82
CA GLU A 137 -32.74 -37.02 33.46
C GLU A 137 -32.99 -38.50 33.20
N LYS A 138 -33.96 -38.84 32.31
CA LYS A 138 -34.31 -40.22 31.98
C LYS A 138 -33.07 -40.97 31.52
N ASP A 139 -32.83 -42.17 32.05
CA ASP A 139 -31.73 -43.03 31.67
C ASP A 139 -32.20 -44.17 30.73
N TYR A 140 -31.84 -44.07 29.45
CA TYR A 140 -32.25 -45.01 28.41
C TYR A 140 -31.23 -46.13 28.15
N ARG A 141 -30.17 -46.30 28.94
CA ARG A 141 -29.13 -47.31 28.71
C ARG A 141 -29.69 -48.77 28.68
N ALA A 142 -30.66 -49.11 29.53
CA ALA A 142 -31.36 -50.38 29.50
C ALA A 142 -32.16 -50.59 28.19
N TYR A 143 -32.76 -49.53 27.67
CA TYR A 143 -33.45 -49.52 26.38
C TYR A 143 -32.48 -49.70 25.22
N TYR A 144 -31.33 -49.03 25.22
CA TYR A 144 -30.31 -49.19 24.20
C TYR A 144 -29.79 -50.65 24.15
N LYS A 145 -29.55 -51.26 25.30
CA LYS A 145 -29.14 -52.65 25.38
C LYS A 145 -30.16 -53.60 24.75
N LYS A 146 -31.45 -53.43 25.10
CA LYS A 146 -32.54 -54.19 24.50
C LYS A 146 -32.63 -54.03 22.99
N CYS A 147 -32.45 -52.80 22.48
CA CYS A 147 -32.46 -52.52 21.04
C CYS A 147 -31.25 -53.11 20.36
N SER A 148 -30.05 -53.07 20.98
CA SER A 148 -28.81 -53.64 20.40
C SER A 148 -28.85 -55.15 20.22
N GLU A 149 -29.55 -55.90 21.10
CA GLU A 149 -29.77 -57.33 20.97
C GLU A 149 -30.57 -57.68 19.70
N ARG A 150 -31.36 -56.73 19.19
CA ARG A 150 -32.19 -56.90 17.98
C ARG A 150 -31.57 -56.28 16.73
N LEU A 151 -30.33 -55.81 16.78
CA LEU A 151 -29.66 -55.16 15.68
C LEU A 151 -29.60 -56.01 14.38
N GLY A 152 -29.59 -57.34 14.52
CA GLY A 152 -29.65 -58.29 13.37
C GLY A 152 -30.89 -58.13 12.50
N GLU A 153 -32.02 -57.67 13.07
CA GLU A 153 -33.24 -57.42 12.30
C GLU A 153 -33.14 -56.17 11.36
N ALA A 154 -32.14 -55.35 11.56
CA ALA A 154 -31.87 -54.17 10.73
C ALA A 154 -30.72 -54.37 9.72
N GLU A 155 -30.20 -55.60 9.52
CA GLU A 155 -29.04 -55.90 8.66
C GLU A 155 -29.20 -55.28 7.26
N ALA A 156 -30.36 -55.43 6.64
CA ALA A 156 -30.61 -54.90 5.30
C ALA A 156 -30.49 -53.36 5.24
N TYR A 157 -30.94 -52.65 6.29
CA TYR A 157 -30.83 -51.22 6.35
C TYR A 157 -29.37 -50.76 6.59
N LEU A 158 -28.66 -51.44 7.51
CA LEU A 158 -27.24 -51.17 7.74
C LEU A 158 -26.43 -51.34 6.48
N THR A 159 -26.62 -52.45 5.77
CA THR A 159 -25.98 -52.73 4.50
C THR A 159 -26.29 -51.64 3.46
N SER A 160 -27.54 -51.21 3.34
CA SER A 160 -27.92 -50.16 2.43
C SER A 160 -27.27 -48.83 2.74
N ARG A 161 -26.81 -48.62 3.98
CA ARG A 161 -26.07 -47.42 4.44
C ARG A 161 -24.55 -47.62 4.42
N GLY A 162 -24.03 -48.75 4.00
CA GLY A 162 -22.62 -49.08 4.01
C GLY A 162 -22.02 -49.33 5.40
N ILE A 163 -22.85 -49.44 6.43
CA ILE A 163 -22.45 -49.58 7.84
C ILE A 163 -22.40 -51.04 8.22
N SER A 164 -21.29 -51.50 8.79
CA SER A 164 -21.16 -52.89 9.30
C SER A 164 -21.87 -53.08 10.62
N ARG A 165 -22.35 -54.31 10.85
CA ARG A 165 -22.92 -54.68 12.13
C ARG A 165 -21.93 -54.54 13.30
N GLU A 166 -20.63 -54.71 13.02
CA GLU A 166 -19.57 -54.53 14.00
C GLU A 166 -19.48 -53.08 14.48
N THR A 167 -19.44 -52.12 13.55
CA THR A 167 -19.42 -50.71 13.89
C THR A 167 -20.69 -50.26 14.61
N ALA A 168 -21.85 -50.69 14.13
CA ALA A 168 -23.13 -50.37 14.78
C ALA A 168 -23.17 -50.92 16.23
N SER A 169 -22.69 -52.13 16.47
CA SER A 169 -22.62 -52.71 17.81
C SER A 169 -21.64 -51.97 18.72
N LYS A 170 -20.47 -51.61 18.24
CA LYS A 170 -19.45 -50.81 18.99
C LYS A 170 -19.99 -49.46 19.42
N LEU A 171 -20.89 -48.90 18.64
CA LEU A 171 -21.56 -47.60 18.90
C LEU A 171 -22.90 -47.72 19.67
N LEU A 172 -23.23 -48.92 20.11
CA LEU A 172 -24.48 -49.25 20.83
C LEU A 172 -25.73 -48.91 20.03
N ILE A 173 -25.64 -48.87 18.71
CA ILE A 173 -26.82 -48.69 17.84
C ILE A 173 -27.64 -49.97 17.92
N GLY A 174 -28.96 -49.79 18.01
CA GLY A 174 -29.91 -50.88 18.15
C GLY A 174 -31.10 -50.73 17.18
N TYR A 175 -31.99 -51.73 17.21
CA TYR A 175 -33.19 -51.73 16.39
C TYR A 175 -34.45 -51.94 17.26
N GLU A 176 -35.47 -51.15 16.96
CA GLU A 176 -36.80 -51.25 17.58
C GLU A 176 -37.86 -51.33 16.47
N PRO A 177 -38.55 -52.49 16.29
CA PRO A 177 -39.55 -52.65 15.24
C PRO A 177 -40.83 -51.85 15.46
N GLN A 178 -41.05 -51.40 16.67
CA GLN A 178 -42.23 -50.62 17.07
C GLN A 178 -41.83 -49.37 17.87
N ALA A 179 -40.88 -48.62 17.38
CA ALA A 179 -40.46 -47.39 18.01
C ALA A 179 -41.61 -46.36 18.01
N GLU A 180 -42.01 -45.98 19.18
CA GLU A 180 -43.11 -45.01 19.35
C GLU A 180 -42.66 -43.61 18.96
N VAL A 181 -43.40 -42.95 18.05
CA VAL A 181 -43.18 -41.57 17.64
C VAL A 181 -44.45 -40.75 17.69
N TYR A 182 -44.30 -39.48 18.01
CA TYR A 182 -45.44 -38.55 18.10
C TYR A 182 -45.39 -37.59 16.90
N GLU A 183 -46.45 -37.58 16.10
CA GLU A 183 -46.61 -36.68 14.95
C GLU A 183 -47.55 -35.51 15.31
N ASP A 184 -47.12 -34.29 15.05
CA ASP A 184 -47.96 -33.11 15.22
C ASP A 184 -48.84 -32.90 13.97
N LYS A 185 -50.16 -32.84 14.16
CA LYS A 185 -51.14 -32.59 13.08
C LYS A 185 -51.49 -31.11 12.86
N GLY A 186 -50.73 -30.18 13.43
CA GLY A 186 -50.96 -28.74 13.23
C GLY A 186 -52.10 -28.12 14.07
N ASN A 187 -52.77 -28.91 14.89
CA ASN A 187 -53.87 -28.47 15.80
C ASN A 187 -53.57 -28.77 17.29
N GLY A 188 -52.31 -28.91 17.66
CA GLY A 188 -51.89 -29.18 19.04
C GLY A 188 -52.17 -30.62 19.53
N LYS A 189 -52.73 -31.49 18.69
CA LYS A 189 -52.93 -32.93 19.01
C LYS A 189 -51.77 -33.73 18.41
N LYS A 190 -51.01 -34.42 19.28
CA LYS A 190 -49.99 -35.38 18.90
C LYS A 190 -50.60 -36.74 18.66
N ASN A 191 -50.47 -37.28 17.45
CA ASN A 191 -50.83 -38.67 17.17
C ASN A 191 -49.62 -39.57 17.46
N LYS A 192 -49.87 -40.66 18.17
CA LYS A 192 -48.90 -41.73 18.43
C LYS A 192 -48.88 -42.67 17.22
N THR A 193 -47.71 -42.82 16.60
CA THR A 193 -47.45 -43.81 15.53
C THR A 193 -46.26 -44.66 15.91
N SER A 194 -46.02 -45.79 15.22
CA SER A 194 -44.85 -46.60 15.45
C SER A 194 -44.06 -46.78 14.16
N TRP A 195 -42.73 -46.75 14.28
CA TRP A 195 -41.79 -46.96 13.16
C TRP A 195 -40.94 -48.19 13.40
N LYS A 196 -40.56 -48.83 12.31
CA LYS A 196 -39.38 -49.73 12.31
C LYS A 196 -38.17 -48.84 12.27
N ALA A 197 -37.32 -48.82 13.31
CA ALA A 197 -36.33 -47.76 13.44
C ALA A 197 -35.00 -48.28 14.02
N LEU A 198 -33.91 -47.71 13.54
CA LEU A 198 -32.64 -47.73 14.27
C LEU A 198 -32.73 -46.76 15.45
N ILE A 199 -32.26 -47.18 16.59
CA ILE A 199 -32.08 -46.33 17.78
C ILE A 199 -30.58 -46.03 17.89
N ILE A 200 -30.25 -44.75 17.74
CA ILE A 200 -28.86 -44.27 17.76
C ILE A 200 -28.68 -43.46 19.06
N PRO A 201 -27.99 -43.98 20.08
CA PRO A 201 -27.75 -43.29 21.35
C PRO A 201 -26.89 -42.06 21.14
N THR A 202 -27.33 -40.88 21.61
CA THR A 202 -26.54 -39.61 21.61
C THR A 202 -26.06 -39.25 23.02
N GLY A 203 -26.60 -39.84 24.05
CA GLY A 203 -26.25 -39.71 25.45
C GLY A 203 -27.02 -40.73 26.32
N LYS A 204 -26.82 -40.72 27.65
CA LYS A 204 -27.55 -41.62 28.53
C LYS A 204 -29.07 -41.37 28.52
N GLY A 205 -29.46 -40.11 28.32
CA GLY A 205 -30.87 -39.64 28.36
C GLY A 205 -31.41 -39.19 27.00
N SER A 206 -30.70 -39.50 25.86
CA SER A 206 -31.14 -39.03 24.55
C SER A 206 -30.71 -39.97 23.41
N TYR A 207 -31.52 -40.06 22.39
CA TYR A 207 -31.29 -40.89 21.22
C TYR A 207 -32.03 -40.38 19.98
N ILE A 208 -31.60 -40.87 18.81
CA ILE A 208 -32.27 -40.66 17.54
C ILE A 208 -33.07 -41.91 17.20
N ILE A 209 -34.32 -41.71 16.79
CA ILE A 209 -35.19 -42.73 16.19
C ILE A 209 -35.07 -42.55 14.67
N ARG A 210 -34.32 -43.39 14.00
CA ARG A 210 -34.12 -43.36 12.55
C ARG A 210 -35.02 -44.35 11.86
N ASN A 211 -36.00 -43.84 11.10
CA ASN A 211 -36.89 -44.70 10.33
C ASN A 211 -36.14 -45.52 9.30
N THR A 212 -36.37 -46.87 9.28
CA THR A 212 -35.72 -47.77 8.33
C THR A 212 -36.56 -48.01 7.07
N ASP A 213 -37.75 -47.43 6.95
CA ASP A 213 -38.57 -47.48 5.76
C ASP A 213 -37.96 -46.58 4.67
N PRO A 214 -37.49 -47.14 3.52
CA PRO A 214 -36.92 -46.36 2.45
C PRO A 214 -37.91 -45.37 1.78
N THR A 215 -39.23 -45.62 1.95
CA THR A 215 -40.29 -44.76 1.37
C THR A 215 -40.69 -43.61 2.27
N ALA A 216 -40.14 -43.51 3.48
CA ALA A 216 -40.46 -42.46 4.42
C ALA A 216 -40.12 -41.08 3.88
N SER A 217 -41.11 -40.15 3.97
CA SER A 217 -40.91 -38.76 3.58
C SER A 217 -39.79 -38.09 4.44
N GLU A 218 -39.17 -37.00 3.92
CA GLU A 218 -38.14 -36.29 4.66
C GLU A 218 -38.50 -35.92 6.09
N LYS A 219 -39.75 -35.51 6.31
CA LYS A 219 -40.28 -35.19 7.63
C LYS A 219 -40.36 -36.41 8.58
N ASN A 220 -40.40 -37.61 8.04
CA ASN A 220 -40.55 -38.86 8.78
C ASN A 220 -39.29 -39.72 8.74
N ARG A 221 -38.14 -39.17 8.36
CA ARG A 221 -36.85 -39.89 8.33
C ARG A 221 -36.28 -40.16 9.71
N TYR A 222 -36.43 -39.19 10.63
CA TYR A 222 -35.94 -39.36 12.00
C TYR A 222 -36.71 -38.50 13.04
N ARG A 223 -36.55 -38.85 14.29
CA ARG A 223 -37.00 -38.06 15.46
C ARG A 223 -35.92 -38.08 16.52
N LYS A 224 -35.85 -37.02 17.29
CA LYS A 224 -34.94 -36.89 18.44
C LYS A 224 -35.74 -37.04 19.74
N GLU A 225 -35.24 -37.86 20.66
CA GLU A 225 -35.81 -38.05 21.98
C GLU A 225 -34.79 -37.65 23.06
N GLY A 226 -35.22 -36.88 24.04
CA GLY A 226 -34.39 -36.37 25.11
C GLY A 226 -33.65 -35.08 24.79
N SER A 227 -32.65 -34.71 25.62
CA SER A 227 -31.82 -33.52 25.44
C SER A 227 -30.87 -33.66 24.24
N ILE A 228 -30.58 -32.52 23.58
CA ILE A 228 -29.69 -32.51 22.40
C ILE A 228 -28.26 -32.68 22.88
N HIS A 229 -27.60 -33.78 22.53
CA HIS A 229 -26.19 -34.04 22.73
C HIS A 229 -25.45 -34.10 21.39
N LEU A 230 -24.16 -33.68 21.38
CA LEU A 230 -23.30 -33.88 20.26
C LEU A 230 -22.93 -35.37 20.18
N TYR A 231 -23.12 -35.98 19.01
CA TYR A 231 -22.92 -37.41 18.86
C TYR A 231 -21.43 -37.76 19.01
N HIS A 232 -21.16 -38.77 19.83
CA HIS A 232 -19.83 -39.35 20.05
C HIS A 232 -18.74 -38.44 20.66
N ILE A 233 -19.09 -37.23 21.11
CA ILE A 233 -18.12 -36.21 21.55
C ILE A 233 -17.23 -36.66 22.70
N GLU A 234 -17.79 -37.34 23.73
CA GLU A 234 -17.02 -37.74 24.90
C GLU A 234 -15.92 -38.76 24.55
N LYS A 235 -16.20 -39.71 23.65
CA LYS A 235 -15.19 -40.69 23.19
C LYS A 235 -14.18 -40.06 22.27
N ALA A 236 -14.64 -39.26 21.33
CA ALA A 236 -13.76 -38.56 20.38
C ALA A 236 -12.75 -37.63 21.09
N LEU A 237 -13.15 -36.90 22.11
CA LEU A 237 -12.24 -36.02 22.84
C LEU A 237 -11.28 -36.76 23.80
N ARG A 238 -11.59 -38.00 24.20
CA ARG A 238 -10.72 -38.84 25.07
C ARG A 238 -9.58 -39.51 24.32
N GLN A 239 -9.75 -39.80 23.05
CA GLN A 239 -8.72 -40.43 22.24
C GLN A 239 -7.62 -39.39 21.86
N LYS A 240 -6.39 -39.87 21.58
CA LYS A 240 -5.22 -38.99 21.36
C LYS A 240 -4.49 -39.28 20.03
N GLU A 241 -4.97 -40.25 19.25
CA GLU A 241 -4.22 -40.78 18.12
C GLU A 241 -4.67 -40.23 16.79
N LYS A 242 -5.95 -39.97 16.60
CA LYS A 242 -6.57 -39.59 15.32
C LYS A 242 -7.11 -38.18 15.32
N PRO A 243 -7.01 -37.48 14.17
CA PRO A 243 -7.77 -36.24 13.97
C PRO A 243 -9.27 -36.47 14.17
N ILE A 244 -9.96 -35.47 14.69
CA ILE A 244 -11.39 -35.58 14.96
C ILE A 244 -12.15 -34.89 13.84
N VAL A 245 -12.92 -35.66 13.06
CA VAL A 245 -13.74 -35.12 11.97
C VAL A 245 -15.06 -34.60 12.53
N ILE A 246 -15.36 -33.33 12.28
CA ILE A 246 -16.62 -32.69 12.64
C ILE A 246 -17.56 -32.80 11.45
N VAL A 247 -18.68 -33.47 11.62
CA VAL A 247 -19.71 -33.70 10.58
C VAL A 247 -21.07 -33.20 11.03
N GLU A 248 -22.00 -33.06 10.07
CA GLU A 248 -23.32 -32.52 10.41
C GLU A 248 -24.24 -33.55 11.11
N GLY A 249 -24.33 -34.74 10.56
CA GLY A 249 -25.29 -35.76 11.04
C GLY A 249 -24.64 -36.87 11.88
N GLU A 250 -25.49 -37.61 12.61
CA GLU A 250 -25.05 -38.77 13.41
C GLU A 250 -24.60 -39.93 12.50
N LEU A 251 -25.33 -40.18 11.37
CA LEU A 251 -24.94 -41.22 10.42
C LEU A 251 -23.65 -40.89 9.68
N ASP A 252 -23.38 -39.61 9.48
CA ASP A 252 -22.10 -39.16 8.88
C ASP A 252 -20.93 -39.47 9.82
N ALA A 253 -21.11 -39.20 11.12
CA ALA A 253 -20.11 -39.59 12.11
C ALA A 253 -19.90 -41.09 12.15
N VAL A 254 -20.98 -41.90 12.09
CA VAL A 254 -20.88 -43.36 11.99
C VAL A 254 -20.11 -43.77 10.72
N SER A 255 -20.35 -43.12 9.60
CA SER A 255 -19.68 -43.40 8.33
C SER A 255 -18.17 -43.14 8.37
N ILE A 256 -17.74 -42.04 9.02
CA ILE A 256 -16.30 -41.80 9.26
C ILE A 256 -15.69 -42.85 10.18
N ILE A 257 -16.41 -43.23 11.26
CA ILE A 257 -15.93 -44.28 12.19
C ILE A 257 -15.88 -45.65 11.51
N GLU A 258 -16.83 -45.97 10.62
CA GLU A 258 -16.89 -47.20 9.84
C GLU A 258 -15.63 -47.41 9.00
N VAL A 259 -15.04 -46.34 8.44
CA VAL A 259 -13.80 -46.39 7.65
C VAL A 259 -12.55 -46.19 8.50
N GLY A 260 -12.65 -46.26 9.81
CA GLY A 260 -11.51 -46.22 10.73
C GLY A 260 -11.11 -44.86 11.22
N GLY A 261 -11.87 -43.80 10.92
CA GLY A 261 -11.69 -42.47 11.45
C GLY A 261 -12.24 -42.23 12.86
N GLU A 262 -12.20 -41.03 13.34
CA GLU A 262 -12.85 -40.58 14.57
C GLU A 262 -13.69 -39.33 14.27
N ALA A 263 -14.93 -39.25 14.76
CA ALA A 263 -15.83 -38.16 14.37
C ALA A 263 -16.77 -37.71 15.49
N ILE A 264 -17.21 -36.44 15.39
CA ILE A 264 -18.28 -35.84 16.19
C ILE A 264 -19.37 -35.40 15.25
N GLY A 265 -20.62 -35.89 15.46
CA GLY A 265 -21.81 -35.42 14.76
C GLY A 265 -22.45 -34.27 15.51
N LEU A 266 -22.68 -33.14 14.84
CA LEU A 266 -23.35 -31.96 15.42
C LEU A 266 -24.86 -32.20 15.64
N GLY A 267 -25.46 -33.09 14.85
CA GLY A 267 -26.89 -33.30 14.78
C GLY A 267 -27.69 -32.15 14.14
N SER A 268 -27.07 -31.03 13.90
CA SER A 268 -27.51 -29.87 13.12
C SER A 268 -26.42 -28.81 13.14
N THR A 269 -26.27 -28.01 12.07
CA THR A 269 -25.36 -26.85 12.01
C THR A 269 -25.62 -25.83 13.11
N SER A 270 -26.87 -25.72 13.65
CA SER A 270 -27.20 -24.86 14.78
C SER A 270 -26.50 -25.22 16.11
N ASN A 271 -25.94 -26.41 16.23
CA ASN A 271 -25.29 -26.89 17.47
C ASN A 271 -23.76 -26.56 17.50
N THR A 272 -23.22 -25.86 16.54
CA THR A 272 -21.80 -25.39 16.55
C THR A 272 -21.43 -24.68 17.85
N GLY A 273 -22.36 -23.89 18.43
CA GLY A 273 -22.15 -23.24 19.72
C GLY A 273 -21.88 -24.21 20.87
N LYS A 274 -22.57 -25.36 20.91
CA LYS A 274 -22.39 -26.39 21.95
C LYS A 274 -21.01 -27.06 21.83
N LEU A 275 -20.57 -27.29 20.60
CA LEU A 275 -19.19 -27.82 20.35
C LEU A 275 -18.16 -26.84 20.90
N VAL A 276 -18.29 -25.56 20.56
CA VAL A 276 -17.37 -24.50 21.01
C VAL A 276 -17.33 -24.41 22.55
N GLU A 277 -18.47 -24.46 23.21
CA GLU A 277 -18.56 -24.46 24.71
C GLU A 277 -17.86 -25.69 25.31
N THR A 278 -18.03 -26.88 24.73
CA THR A 278 -17.36 -28.07 25.19
C THR A 278 -15.85 -27.99 24.99
N LEU A 279 -15.41 -27.44 23.85
CA LEU A 279 -13.99 -27.27 23.53
C LEU A 279 -13.28 -26.21 24.38
N LYS A 280 -14.01 -25.26 25.00
CA LYS A 280 -13.44 -24.34 26.01
C LYS A 280 -12.92 -25.08 27.25
N THR A 281 -13.62 -26.14 27.64
CA THR A 281 -13.31 -26.93 28.83
C THR A 281 -12.47 -28.15 28.54
N THR A 282 -12.67 -28.79 27.40
CA THR A 282 -12.01 -30.04 27.01
C THR A 282 -11.37 -29.87 25.63
N LYS A 283 -10.05 -29.66 25.61
CA LYS A 283 -9.31 -29.49 24.35
C LYS A 283 -9.00 -30.83 23.70
N PRO A 284 -9.16 -30.97 22.37
CA PRO A 284 -8.74 -32.15 21.65
C PRO A 284 -7.20 -32.28 21.64
N ALA A 285 -6.70 -33.52 21.65
CA ALA A 285 -5.27 -33.80 21.53
C ALA A 285 -4.75 -33.69 20.08
N GLN A 286 -5.63 -33.86 19.11
CA GLN A 286 -5.35 -33.85 17.68
C GLN A 286 -6.16 -32.75 16.98
N PRO A 287 -5.77 -32.29 15.77
CA PRO A 287 -6.50 -31.27 15.03
C PRO A 287 -7.95 -31.67 14.76
N LEU A 288 -8.83 -30.66 14.71
CA LEU A 288 -10.20 -30.80 14.27
C LEU A 288 -10.27 -30.67 12.75
N ILE A 289 -11.01 -31.57 12.11
CA ILE A 289 -11.24 -31.52 10.65
C ILE A 289 -12.69 -31.16 10.43
N LEU A 290 -12.92 -29.95 9.92
CA LEU A 290 -14.26 -29.50 9.58
C LEU A 290 -14.64 -30.07 8.22
N ALA A 291 -15.48 -31.09 8.21
CA ALA A 291 -16.01 -31.75 7.02
C ALA A 291 -17.53 -31.81 7.11
N LEU A 292 -18.19 -30.65 7.08
CA LEU A 292 -19.66 -30.53 7.04
C LEU A 292 -20.17 -30.83 5.62
N ASP A 293 -21.49 -30.86 5.46
CA ASP A 293 -22.13 -31.19 4.17
C ASP A 293 -21.63 -30.27 3.03
N ASN A 294 -21.50 -30.83 1.84
CA ASN A 294 -21.06 -30.12 0.63
C ASN A 294 -22.14 -29.18 0.03
N ASP A 295 -22.95 -28.56 0.88
CA ASP A 295 -23.98 -27.60 0.46
C ASP A 295 -23.72 -26.19 1.03
N THR A 296 -24.60 -25.25 0.73
CA THR A 296 -24.42 -23.85 1.16
C THR A 296 -24.50 -23.72 2.69
N ALA A 297 -25.36 -24.50 3.35
CA ALA A 297 -25.51 -24.44 4.80
C ALA A 297 -24.26 -24.97 5.52
N GLY A 298 -23.71 -26.10 5.04
CA GLY A 298 -22.49 -26.68 5.57
C GLY A 298 -21.27 -25.76 5.40
N ARG A 299 -21.15 -25.10 4.24
CA ARG A 299 -20.05 -24.11 4.01
C ARG A 299 -20.16 -22.93 4.98
N THR A 300 -21.35 -22.33 5.13
CA THR A 300 -21.55 -21.22 6.06
C THR A 300 -21.25 -21.62 7.50
N ALA A 301 -21.70 -22.80 7.91
CA ALA A 301 -21.43 -23.33 9.26
C ALA A 301 -19.93 -23.62 9.48
N SER A 302 -19.22 -24.07 8.45
CA SER A 302 -17.75 -24.26 8.49
C SER A 302 -17.02 -22.95 8.68
N GLU A 303 -17.40 -21.87 7.98
CA GLU A 303 -16.84 -20.52 8.13
C GLU A 303 -17.05 -19.96 9.55
N GLU A 304 -18.29 -20.06 10.06
CA GLU A 304 -18.61 -19.62 11.42
C GLU A 304 -17.85 -20.40 12.49
N LEU A 305 -17.74 -21.72 12.32
CA LEU A 305 -17.02 -22.56 13.27
C LEU A 305 -15.51 -22.30 13.21
N SER A 306 -14.95 -22.11 12.01
CA SER A 306 -13.55 -21.72 11.81
C SER A 306 -13.17 -20.43 12.55
N SER A 307 -14.02 -19.40 12.49
CA SER A 307 -13.82 -18.15 13.24
C SER A 307 -13.74 -18.42 14.75
N LYS A 308 -14.70 -19.16 15.29
CA LYS A 308 -14.77 -19.48 16.73
C LYS A 308 -13.60 -20.35 17.21
N LEU A 309 -13.16 -21.32 16.40
CA LEU A 309 -12.01 -22.16 16.73
C LEU A 309 -10.68 -21.37 16.68
N SER A 310 -10.57 -20.43 15.76
CA SER A 310 -9.43 -19.49 15.69
C SER A 310 -9.34 -18.64 16.96
N GLU A 311 -10.46 -18.12 17.46
CA GLU A 311 -10.51 -17.37 18.73
C GLU A 311 -10.03 -18.22 19.91
N LEU A 312 -10.37 -19.53 19.92
CA LEU A 312 -9.92 -20.47 20.94
C LEU A 312 -8.47 -20.96 20.75
N LYS A 313 -7.81 -20.56 19.64
CA LYS A 313 -6.46 -20.99 19.25
C LYS A 313 -6.32 -22.52 19.20
N LEU A 314 -7.35 -23.19 18.71
CA LEU A 314 -7.35 -24.65 18.51
C LEU A 314 -6.90 -24.95 17.07
N PRO A 315 -6.05 -25.98 16.85
CA PRO A 315 -5.68 -26.39 15.51
C PRO A 315 -6.88 -27.04 14.80
N PHE A 316 -7.21 -26.52 13.62
CA PHE A 316 -8.25 -27.10 12.77
C PHE A 316 -7.93 -26.90 11.28
N TYR A 317 -8.56 -27.73 10.45
CA TYR A 317 -8.49 -27.64 8.99
C TYR A 317 -9.90 -27.86 8.40
N VAL A 318 -10.22 -27.14 7.34
CA VAL A 318 -11.46 -27.33 6.57
C VAL A 318 -11.12 -28.23 5.39
N MET A 319 -11.70 -29.43 5.30
CA MET A 319 -11.36 -30.41 4.27
C MET A 319 -12.63 -31.04 3.69
N ASN A 320 -12.67 -31.17 2.37
CA ASN A 320 -13.64 -32.03 1.71
C ASN A 320 -13.09 -33.47 1.70
N LEU A 321 -13.74 -34.34 2.46
CA LEU A 321 -13.41 -35.78 2.53
C LEU A 321 -14.33 -36.62 1.63
N TYR A 322 -15.40 -36.03 1.08
CA TYR A 322 -16.50 -36.73 0.42
C TYR A 322 -16.41 -36.68 -1.12
N GLY A 323 -15.42 -35.99 -1.67
CA GLY A 323 -15.32 -35.81 -3.12
C GLY A 323 -16.52 -35.06 -3.68
N GLY A 324 -17.25 -35.69 -4.58
CA GLY A 324 -18.49 -35.14 -5.16
C GLY A 324 -19.78 -35.47 -4.40
N ALA A 325 -19.71 -36.32 -3.36
CA ALA A 325 -20.89 -36.66 -2.54
C ALA A 325 -21.30 -35.49 -1.63
N LYS A 326 -22.56 -35.44 -1.22
CA LYS A 326 -23.09 -34.41 -0.37
C LYS A 326 -22.54 -34.52 1.06
N ASP A 327 -22.57 -35.71 1.63
CA ASP A 327 -22.24 -36.02 3.02
C ASP A 327 -21.38 -37.30 3.14
N ALA A 328 -20.93 -37.63 4.34
CA ALA A 328 -20.08 -38.79 4.58
C ALA A 328 -20.82 -40.10 4.36
N ASN A 329 -22.14 -40.19 4.63
CA ASN A 329 -22.90 -41.43 4.42
C ASN A 329 -23.12 -41.69 2.94
N GLU A 330 -23.41 -40.66 2.14
CA GLU A 330 -23.49 -40.79 0.67
C GLU A 330 -22.13 -41.22 0.07
N ALA A 331 -21.02 -40.60 0.54
CA ALA A 331 -19.68 -40.99 0.14
C ALA A 331 -19.37 -42.48 0.49
N LEU A 332 -19.75 -42.90 1.70
CA LEU A 332 -19.58 -44.31 2.12
C LEU A 332 -20.33 -45.28 1.21
N GLN A 333 -21.55 -44.91 0.76
CA GLN A 333 -22.38 -45.75 -0.11
C GLN A 333 -21.89 -45.77 -1.56
N SER A 334 -21.38 -44.65 -2.07
CA SER A 334 -20.97 -44.46 -3.47
C SER A 334 -19.53 -44.94 -3.71
N ASP A 335 -18.58 -44.61 -2.82
CA ASP A 335 -17.17 -44.93 -2.95
C ASP A 335 -16.48 -45.05 -1.57
N ARG A 336 -16.68 -46.21 -0.96
CA ARG A 336 -16.11 -46.53 0.36
C ARG A 336 -14.57 -46.46 0.39
N GLU A 337 -13.92 -46.89 -0.68
CA GLU A 337 -12.45 -46.94 -0.73
C GLU A 337 -11.87 -45.49 -0.75
N SER A 338 -12.45 -44.63 -1.53
CA SER A 338 -12.05 -43.21 -1.58
C SER A 338 -12.30 -42.50 -0.25
N LEU A 339 -13.45 -42.73 0.38
CA LEU A 339 -13.72 -42.19 1.72
C LEU A 339 -12.70 -42.71 2.74
N ALA A 340 -12.45 -44.00 2.76
CA ALA A 340 -11.47 -44.61 3.66
C ALA A 340 -10.07 -44.03 3.46
N TYR A 341 -9.64 -43.91 2.20
CA TYR A 341 -8.36 -43.31 1.88
C TYR A 341 -8.28 -41.84 2.38
N ASN A 342 -9.28 -41.04 2.07
CA ASN A 342 -9.34 -39.63 2.48
C ASN A 342 -9.30 -39.44 4.00
N VAL A 343 -9.99 -40.34 4.76
CA VAL A 343 -10.06 -40.27 6.22
C VAL A 343 -8.76 -40.77 6.88
N LEU A 344 -8.20 -41.85 6.39
CA LEU A 344 -6.99 -42.46 6.98
C LEU A 344 -5.72 -41.64 6.69
N HIS A 345 -5.68 -40.88 5.59
CA HIS A 345 -4.53 -40.08 5.17
C HIS A 345 -4.72 -38.57 5.42
N ILE A 346 -5.61 -38.17 6.35
CA ILE A 346 -5.86 -36.76 6.67
C ILE A 346 -4.57 -36.00 7.00
N LEU A 347 -3.72 -36.58 7.86
CA LEU A 347 -2.49 -35.91 8.31
C LEU A 347 -1.47 -35.75 7.17
N ASP A 348 -1.40 -36.71 6.26
CA ASP A 348 -0.52 -36.62 5.08
C ASP A 348 -1.01 -35.53 4.14
N ARG A 349 -2.30 -35.48 3.87
CA ARG A 349 -2.93 -34.44 3.05
C ARG A 349 -2.74 -33.02 3.64
N ILE A 350 -2.81 -32.89 4.98
CA ILE A 350 -2.51 -31.62 5.64
C ILE A 350 -1.07 -31.21 5.37
N ARG A 351 -0.12 -32.14 5.54
CA ARG A 351 1.31 -31.87 5.30
C ARG A 351 1.58 -31.46 3.85
N GLU A 352 1.04 -32.18 2.89
CA GLU A 352 1.17 -31.87 1.47
C GLU A 352 0.63 -30.48 1.13
N GLU A 353 -0.51 -30.12 1.69
CA GLU A 353 -1.11 -28.79 1.48
C GLU A 353 -0.28 -27.67 2.12
N GLU A 354 0.27 -27.89 3.31
CA GLU A 354 1.17 -26.93 3.96
C GLU A 354 2.48 -26.74 3.18
N GLU A 355 3.06 -27.85 2.68
CA GLU A 355 4.25 -27.82 1.84
C GLU A 355 3.97 -27.07 0.52
N ARG A 356 2.81 -27.31 -0.10
CA ARG A 356 2.40 -26.62 -1.32
C ARG A 356 2.26 -25.10 -1.08
N LYS A 357 1.60 -24.68 0.00
CA LYS A 357 1.47 -23.27 0.37
C LYS A 357 2.83 -22.62 0.63
N LEU A 358 3.71 -23.31 1.34
CA LEU A 358 5.06 -22.81 1.59
C LEU A 358 5.87 -22.66 0.30
N GLU A 359 5.72 -23.60 -0.64
CA GLU A 359 6.39 -23.51 -1.94
C GLU A 359 5.83 -22.36 -2.80
N GLU A 360 4.52 -22.10 -2.77
CA GLU A 360 3.90 -20.95 -3.43
C GLU A 360 4.41 -19.64 -2.83
N GLU A 361 4.48 -19.55 -1.50
CA GLU A 361 5.03 -18.38 -0.81
C GLU A 361 6.52 -18.15 -1.17
N ARG A 362 7.32 -19.23 -1.24
CA ARG A 362 8.72 -19.15 -1.69
C ARG A 362 8.85 -18.62 -3.12
N LYS A 363 8.00 -19.11 -4.04
CA LYS A 363 7.98 -18.64 -5.43
C LYS A 363 7.61 -17.17 -5.51
N GLU A 364 6.60 -16.75 -4.76
CA GLU A 364 6.18 -15.34 -4.69
C GLU A 364 7.28 -14.46 -4.11
N TYR A 365 7.92 -14.89 -3.03
CA TYR A 365 9.08 -14.20 -2.45
C TYR A 365 10.23 -14.05 -3.46
N LEU A 366 10.56 -15.13 -4.17
CA LEU A 366 11.60 -15.08 -5.21
C LEU A 366 11.24 -14.11 -6.33
N ARG A 367 9.96 -14.04 -6.70
CA ARG A 367 9.47 -13.15 -7.77
C ARG A 367 9.44 -11.68 -7.34
N THR A 368 9.07 -11.39 -6.10
CA THR A 368 8.76 -10.01 -5.65
C THR A 368 9.86 -9.36 -4.83
N ALA A 369 10.56 -10.11 -4.00
CA ALA A 369 11.50 -9.57 -3.03
C ALA A 369 12.98 -9.75 -3.41
N THR A 370 13.30 -10.68 -4.31
CA THR A 370 14.69 -10.95 -4.66
C THR A 370 15.13 -10.21 -5.94
N ALA A 371 16.44 -9.98 -6.07
CA ALA A 371 17.02 -9.43 -7.29
C ALA A 371 16.66 -10.24 -8.55
N TYR A 372 16.49 -11.56 -8.42
CA TYR A 372 16.10 -12.45 -9.52
C TYR A 372 14.76 -12.04 -10.16
N GLY A 373 13.76 -11.71 -9.34
CA GLY A 373 12.44 -11.26 -9.81
C GLY A 373 12.49 -9.98 -10.64
N HIS A 374 13.50 -9.12 -10.41
CA HIS A 374 13.67 -7.82 -11.08
C HIS A 374 14.67 -7.83 -12.24
N LEU A 375 15.33 -8.97 -12.53
CA LEU A 375 16.32 -9.06 -13.62
C LEU A 375 15.74 -8.71 -14.99
N LYS A 376 14.52 -9.12 -15.27
CA LYS A 376 13.83 -8.81 -16.53
C LYS A 376 13.58 -7.30 -16.66
N GLU A 377 13.12 -6.67 -15.59
CA GLU A 377 12.90 -5.22 -15.54
C GLU A 377 14.24 -4.47 -15.72
N PHE A 378 15.30 -4.92 -15.06
CA PHE A 378 16.64 -4.39 -15.23
C PHE A 378 17.11 -4.49 -16.70
N LEU A 379 17.00 -5.65 -17.34
CA LEU A 379 17.39 -5.81 -18.75
C LEU A 379 16.58 -4.92 -19.69
N ASN A 380 15.26 -4.84 -19.49
CA ASN A 380 14.41 -3.89 -20.23
C ASN A 380 14.84 -2.43 -20.02
N GLY A 381 15.27 -2.09 -18.80
CA GLY A 381 15.83 -0.78 -18.47
C GLY A 381 17.13 -0.50 -19.23
N VAL A 382 18.03 -1.48 -19.31
CA VAL A 382 19.28 -1.38 -20.07
C VAL A 382 18.99 -1.17 -21.56
N GLU A 383 18.08 -1.94 -22.14
CA GLU A 383 17.69 -1.76 -23.56
C GLU A 383 17.04 -0.40 -23.81
N ALA A 384 16.21 0.08 -22.88
CA ALA A 384 15.60 1.41 -22.99
C ALA A 384 16.62 2.53 -22.86
N SER A 385 17.69 2.35 -22.06
CA SER A 385 18.74 3.37 -21.85
C SER A 385 19.52 3.68 -23.12
N VAL A 386 19.64 2.72 -24.04
CA VAL A 386 20.25 2.94 -25.36
C VAL A 386 19.48 4.00 -26.15
N LYS A 387 18.16 4.09 -25.95
CA LYS A 387 17.28 5.05 -26.62
C LYS A 387 17.16 6.38 -25.88
N THR A 388 17.64 6.46 -24.65
CA THR A 388 17.59 7.66 -23.80
C THR A 388 19.00 8.00 -23.29
N PRO A 389 19.91 8.48 -24.16
CA PRO A 389 21.25 8.86 -23.76
C PRO A 389 21.21 10.02 -22.76
N ALA A 390 22.31 10.22 -22.05
CA ALA A 390 22.54 11.39 -21.22
C ALA A 390 22.15 12.68 -21.96
N THR A 391 21.65 13.67 -21.25
CA THR A 391 21.28 14.96 -21.83
C THR A 391 22.46 15.91 -21.70
N PRO A 392 23.17 16.29 -22.81
CA PRO A 392 24.30 17.15 -22.73
C PRO A 392 23.95 18.54 -22.19
N THR A 393 24.72 19.05 -21.23
CA THR A 393 24.57 20.40 -20.64
C THR A 393 24.92 21.50 -21.62
N GLY A 394 25.74 21.16 -22.61
CA GLY A 394 26.30 22.10 -23.57
C GLY A 394 27.67 22.64 -23.19
N PHE A 395 28.24 22.21 -22.07
CA PHE A 395 29.61 22.39 -21.66
C PHE A 395 30.35 21.06 -21.85
N THR A 396 31.24 20.98 -22.81
CA THR A 396 31.85 19.72 -23.27
C THR A 396 32.67 19.03 -22.18
N LEU A 397 33.54 19.79 -21.50
CA LEU A 397 34.39 19.24 -20.44
C LEU A 397 33.57 18.86 -19.19
N PHE A 398 32.48 19.58 -18.94
CA PHE A 398 31.56 19.23 -17.86
C PHE A 398 30.76 17.97 -18.20
N ASP A 399 30.31 17.84 -19.44
CA ASP A 399 29.59 16.64 -19.93
C ASP A 399 30.52 15.41 -19.89
N GLU A 400 31.82 15.53 -20.16
CA GLU A 400 32.81 14.45 -20.00
C GLU A 400 32.89 13.96 -18.53
N ILE A 401 32.91 14.87 -17.54
CA ILE A 401 32.92 14.50 -16.13
C ILE A 401 31.60 13.81 -15.73
N LEU A 402 30.47 14.19 -16.36
CA LEU A 402 29.17 13.61 -16.13
C LEU A 402 28.89 12.33 -16.94
N ASP A 403 29.90 11.79 -17.65
CA ASP A 403 29.76 10.62 -18.53
C ASP A 403 28.73 10.83 -19.66
N GLY A 404 28.79 12.02 -20.28
CA GLY A 404 27.96 12.42 -21.44
C GLY A 404 26.88 13.45 -21.14
N GLY A 405 26.60 13.80 -19.89
CA GLY A 405 25.63 14.83 -19.53
C GLY A 405 24.73 14.47 -18.35
N LEU A 406 23.52 15.02 -18.33
CA LEU A 406 22.56 14.77 -17.25
C LEU A 406 21.80 13.45 -17.47
N TYR A 407 21.80 12.59 -16.45
CA TYR A 407 20.94 11.42 -16.29
C TYR A 407 19.74 11.76 -15.40
N GLU A 408 18.81 10.82 -15.24
CA GLU A 408 17.76 10.95 -14.22
C GLU A 408 18.38 11.14 -12.83
N GLY A 409 17.97 12.17 -12.10
CA GLY A 409 18.55 12.43 -10.79
C GLY A 409 18.43 13.86 -10.32
N LEU A 410 18.93 14.08 -9.11
CA LEU A 410 18.99 15.39 -8.47
C LEU A 410 20.41 15.96 -8.54
N TYR A 411 20.56 17.07 -9.24
CA TYR A 411 21.79 17.84 -9.40
C TYR A 411 21.67 19.12 -8.56
N CYS A 412 22.60 19.36 -7.64
CA CYS A 412 22.61 20.60 -6.86
C CYS A 412 23.80 21.45 -7.19
N ILE A 413 23.56 22.72 -7.55
CA ILE A 413 24.56 23.74 -7.84
C ILE A 413 24.64 24.72 -6.69
N GLY A 414 25.79 24.80 -6.01
CA GLY A 414 26.04 25.72 -4.91
C GLY A 414 27.16 26.71 -5.22
N ALA A 415 27.03 27.93 -4.71
CA ALA A 415 28.07 28.93 -4.72
C ALA A 415 27.77 30.01 -3.66
N ILE A 416 28.79 30.85 -3.42
CA ILE A 416 28.54 32.13 -2.75
C ILE A 416 27.70 33.06 -3.63
N THR A 417 27.13 34.11 -3.02
CA THR A 417 26.37 35.12 -3.78
C THR A 417 27.21 35.77 -4.90
N SER A 418 26.53 36.10 -6.00
CA SER A 418 27.12 36.79 -7.15
C SER A 418 28.15 36.03 -8.01
N LEU A 419 28.40 34.73 -7.77
CA LEU A 419 29.22 33.87 -8.64
C LEU A 419 28.43 33.25 -9.80
N GLY A 420 27.20 33.69 -10.06
CA GLY A 420 26.46 33.30 -11.24
C GLY A 420 25.77 31.94 -11.17
N LYS A 421 25.37 31.42 -9.97
CA LYS A 421 24.63 30.16 -9.83
C LYS A 421 23.41 30.07 -10.76
N THR A 422 22.48 31.02 -10.60
CA THR A 422 21.29 31.14 -11.45
C THR A 422 21.63 31.28 -12.92
N THR A 423 22.67 32.05 -13.23
CA THR A 423 23.12 32.28 -14.60
C THR A 423 23.64 31.00 -15.25
N LEU A 424 24.46 30.19 -14.53
CA LEU A 424 24.96 28.91 -15.02
C LEU A 424 23.82 27.90 -15.23
N ALA A 425 22.95 27.74 -14.23
CA ALA A 425 21.83 26.84 -14.32
C ALA A 425 20.85 27.22 -15.45
N LEU A 426 20.58 28.54 -15.61
CA LEU A 426 19.73 29.03 -16.69
C LEU A 426 20.40 28.81 -18.06
N GLN A 427 21.72 29.00 -18.17
CA GLN A 427 22.46 28.74 -19.40
C GLN A 427 22.45 27.24 -19.78
N ILE A 428 22.61 26.34 -18.79
CA ILE A 428 22.47 24.90 -19.01
C ILE A 428 21.06 24.58 -19.52
N ALA A 429 20.02 25.11 -18.87
CA ALA A 429 18.63 24.93 -19.26
C ALA A 429 18.37 25.40 -20.71
N ASP A 430 18.84 26.57 -21.04
CA ASP A 430 18.76 27.15 -22.40
C ASP A 430 19.49 26.29 -23.44
N GLN A 431 20.71 25.85 -23.14
CA GLN A 431 21.50 25.01 -24.06
C GLN A 431 20.83 23.65 -24.30
N ILE A 432 20.26 23.04 -23.25
CA ILE A 432 19.50 21.79 -23.38
C ILE A 432 18.27 22.01 -24.25
N ALA A 433 17.45 23.01 -23.96
CA ALA A 433 16.24 23.32 -24.72
C ALA A 433 16.54 23.53 -26.22
N ASN A 434 17.64 24.26 -26.52
CA ASN A 434 18.04 24.53 -27.89
C ASN A 434 18.60 23.31 -28.63
N ARG A 435 19.53 22.58 -28.00
CA ARG A 435 20.28 21.48 -28.66
C ARG A 435 19.49 20.17 -28.74
N THR A 436 18.71 19.84 -27.68
CA THR A 436 18.03 18.55 -27.58
C THR A 436 16.53 18.62 -27.89
N GLY A 437 15.96 19.81 -27.84
CA GLY A 437 14.53 20.01 -27.99
C GLY A 437 13.70 19.65 -26.75
N LYS A 438 14.32 19.17 -25.67
CA LYS A 438 13.65 18.83 -24.42
C LYS A 438 12.99 20.06 -23.79
N ARG A 439 11.87 19.82 -23.11
CA ARG A 439 11.15 20.85 -22.36
C ARG A 439 11.79 21.08 -21.01
N ILE A 440 11.80 22.35 -20.59
CA ILE A 440 12.34 22.79 -19.31
C ILE A 440 11.25 23.47 -18.52
N LEU A 441 11.11 23.10 -17.26
CA LEU A 441 10.34 23.85 -16.27
C LEU A 441 11.28 24.57 -15.32
N ILE A 442 11.17 25.89 -15.23
CA ILE A 442 11.96 26.72 -14.31
C ILE A 442 11.01 27.24 -13.23
N PHE A 443 11.27 26.86 -11.98
CA PHE A 443 10.61 27.40 -10.80
C PHE A 443 11.54 28.43 -10.15
N SER A 444 11.25 29.71 -10.37
CA SER A 444 12.03 30.82 -9.86
C SER A 444 11.35 31.42 -8.65
N LEU A 445 11.98 31.28 -7.50
CA LEU A 445 11.46 31.73 -6.22
C LEU A 445 12.12 33.03 -5.74
N GLU A 446 13.15 33.49 -6.47
CA GLU A 446 13.89 34.70 -6.15
C GLU A 446 13.76 35.77 -7.25
N MET A 447 13.71 35.36 -8.51
CA MET A 447 13.73 36.27 -9.67
C MET A 447 12.43 36.18 -10.46
N SER A 448 11.98 37.33 -11.01
CA SER A 448 10.84 37.38 -11.90
C SER A 448 11.15 36.74 -13.27
N ARG A 449 10.09 36.31 -13.97
CA ARG A 449 10.16 35.80 -15.34
C ARG A 449 10.87 36.77 -16.28
N ALA A 450 10.55 38.07 -16.16
CA ALA A 450 11.17 39.11 -16.98
C ALA A 450 12.67 39.21 -16.74
N GLU A 451 13.13 39.10 -15.50
CA GLU A 451 14.57 39.11 -15.17
C GLU A 451 15.30 37.92 -15.75
N LEU A 452 14.73 36.68 -15.66
CA LEU A 452 15.35 35.49 -16.24
C LEU A 452 15.41 35.57 -17.77
N ILE A 453 14.35 36.00 -18.43
CA ILE A 453 14.35 36.23 -19.88
C ILE A 453 15.40 37.28 -20.25
N SER A 454 15.48 38.37 -19.51
CA SER A 454 16.46 39.44 -19.79
C SER A 454 17.91 38.96 -19.64
N LYS A 455 18.23 38.02 -18.72
CA LYS A 455 19.54 37.37 -18.60
C LYS A 455 19.88 36.55 -19.85
N THR A 456 18.90 35.76 -20.33
CA THR A 456 19.11 34.99 -21.58
C THR A 456 19.28 35.93 -22.77
N LEU A 457 18.47 36.97 -22.91
CA LEU A 457 18.61 37.96 -23.98
C LEU A 457 19.96 38.66 -23.92
N SER A 458 20.42 39.06 -22.72
CA SER A 458 21.74 39.66 -22.51
C SER A 458 22.87 38.75 -23.05
N ARG A 459 22.81 37.47 -22.70
CA ARG A 459 23.76 36.46 -23.24
C ARG A 459 23.69 36.36 -24.76
N LEU A 460 22.47 36.31 -25.31
CA LEU A 460 22.29 36.22 -26.77
C LEU A 460 22.82 37.44 -27.52
N THR A 461 22.73 38.66 -26.92
CA THR A 461 23.37 39.85 -27.55
C THR A 461 24.89 39.72 -27.62
N LEU A 462 25.53 39.16 -26.58
CA LEU A 462 26.99 38.92 -26.60
C LEU A 462 27.37 37.87 -27.65
N LEU A 463 26.62 36.76 -27.69
CA LEU A 463 26.87 35.70 -28.68
C LEU A 463 26.66 36.17 -30.11
N GLU A 464 25.68 37.05 -30.34
CA GLU A 464 25.50 37.67 -31.67
C GLU A 464 26.65 38.58 -32.05
N VAL A 465 27.16 39.36 -31.10
CA VAL A 465 28.35 40.21 -31.30
C VAL A 465 29.60 39.37 -31.62
N PHE A 466 29.81 38.26 -30.89
CA PHE A 466 30.90 37.32 -31.15
C PHE A 466 30.80 36.69 -32.55
N LYS A 467 29.59 36.26 -32.93
CA LYS A 467 29.30 35.67 -34.25
C LYS A 467 29.62 36.66 -35.40
N GLN A 468 29.35 37.96 -35.16
CA GLN A 468 29.61 39.01 -36.15
C GLN A 468 31.03 39.56 -36.10
N GLY A 469 31.91 39.12 -35.18
CA GLY A 469 33.24 39.62 -34.98
C GLY A 469 33.30 41.11 -34.60
N LYS A 470 32.28 41.62 -33.93
CA LYS A 470 32.14 43.03 -33.53
C LYS A 470 32.62 43.29 -32.10
N ASP A 471 32.78 44.60 -31.75
CA ASP A 471 33.17 45.02 -30.40
C ASP A 471 32.11 44.59 -29.36
N THR A 472 32.53 43.99 -28.27
CA THR A 472 31.70 43.52 -27.17
C THR A 472 30.91 44.64 -26.50
N LYS A 473 31.30 45.91 -26.68
CA LYS A 473 30.54 47.11 -26.23
C LYS A 473 29.15 47.22 -26.87
N LEU A 474 28.93 46.55 -27.99
CA LEU A 474 27.61 46.51 -28.64
C LEU A 474 26.65 45.53 -27.93
N ALA A 475 27.16 44.54 -27.20
CA ALA A 475 26.36 43.65 -26.40
C ALA A 475 25.67 44.45 -25.26
N LYS A 476 24.49 43.97 -24.83
CA LYS A 476 23.68 44.67 -23.83
C LYS A 476 23.53 43.85 -22.57
N THR A 477 23.60 44.55 -21.42
CA THR A 477 23.29 43.95 -20.12
C THR A 477 21.80 43.70 -20.01
N ALA A 478 21.36 42.82 -19.08
CA ALA A 478 19.94 42.58 -18.81
C ALA A 478 19.17 43.89 -18.55
N ARG A 479 19.73 44.79 -17.71
CA ARG A 479 19.14 46.07 -17.45
C ARG A 479 19.18 47.00 -18.69
N GLY A 480 20.21 46.91 -19.51
CA GLY A 480 20.29 47.66 -20.76
C GLY A 480 19.20 47.27 -21.76
N ILE A 481 18.66 46.07 -21.68
CA ILE A 481 17.56 45.58 -22.55
C ILE A 481 16.19 45.95 -21.98
N THR A 482 16.03 45.93 -20.65
CA THR A 482 14.74 46.18 -19.99
C THR A 482 14.46 47.64 -19.69
N ASP A 483 15.44 48.51 -19.81
CA ASP A 483 15.33 49.95 -19.53
C ASP A 483 14.94 50.70 -20.83
N GLY A 484 13.71 51.21 -20.91
CA GLY A 484 13.15 51.84 -22.09
C GLY A 484 13.89 53.15 -22.49
N ASP A 485 14.35 53.91 -21.49
CA ASP A 485 15.12 55.15 -21.76
C ASP A 485 16.46 54.85 -22.41
N ARG A 486 17.14 53.83 -21.90
CA ARG A 486 18.39 53.37 -22.53
C ARG A 486 18.16 52.85 -23.93
N TYR A 487 17.12 51.99 -24.10
CA TYR A 487 16.78 51.46 -25.42
C TYR A 487 16.51 52.57 -26.44
N SER A 488 15.81 53.64 -26.04
CA SER A 488 15.51 54.78 -26.90
C SER A 488 16.77 55.50 -27.37
N SER A 489 17.83 55.49 -26.56
CA SER A 489 19.12 56.15 -26.85
C SER A 489 20.08 55.32 -27.72
N TYR A 490 19.79 54.03 -27.95
CA TYR A 490 20.68 53.14 -28.73
C TYR A 490 20.63 53.47 -30.21
N LYS A 491 21.80 53.29 -30.85
CA LYS A 491 21.95 53.33 -32.31
C LYS A 491 21.21 52.15 -32.96
N GLU A 492 20.88 52.28 -34.24
CA GLU A 492 20.14 51.24 -34.96
C GLU A 492 20.89 49.88 -34.97
N GLU A 493 22.24 49.88 -35.02
CA GLU A 493 23.02 48.66 -34.90
C GLU A 493 22.84 47.95 -33.56
N GLU A 494 22.80 48.69 -32.48
CA GLU A 494 22.57 48.17 -31.12
C GLU A 494 21.14 47.64 -30.96
N LYS A 495 20.16 48.33 -31.51
CA LYS A 495 18.75 47.88 -31.54
C LYS A 495 18.60 46.60 -32.38
N GLN A 496 19.31 46.51 -33.50
CA GLN A 496 19.29 45.34 -34.37
C GLN A 496 19.85 44.11 -33.64
N ILE A 497 20.92 44.24 -32.85
CA ILE A 497 21.47 43.17 -32.03
C ILE A 497 20.45 42.69 -31.00
N ILE A 498 19.75 43.61 -30.35
CA ILE A 498 18.67 43.25 -29.38
C ILE A 498 17.52 42.56 -30.12
N CYS A 499 17.08 43.03 -31.29
CA CYS A 499 16.03 42.39 -32.07
C CYS A 499 16.44 40.97 -32.53
N ASN A 500 17.67 40.79 -33.00
CA ASN A 500 18.17 39.48 -33.35
C ASN A 500 18.20 38.52 -32.15
N ALA A 501 18.60 38.99 -30.97
CA ALA A 501 18.56 38.21 -29.72
C ALA A 501 17.15 37.81 -29.33
N ILE A 502 16.17 38.72 -29.44
CA ILE A 502 14.74 38.44 -29.16
C ILE A 502 14.21 37.41 -30.16
N GLN A 503 14.49 37.58 -31.45
CA GLN A 503 14.08 36.61 -32.47
C GLN A 503 14.69 35.25 -32.19
N THR A 504 15.98 35.17 -31.93
CA THR A 504 16.68 33.92 -31.58
C THR A 504 16.08 33.25 -30.37
N TYR A 505 15.71 34.03 -29.34
CA TYR A 505 15.04 33.52 -28.17
C TYR A 505 13.64 32.93 -28.50
N GLY A 506 12.85 33.68 -29.27
CA GLY A 506 11.54 33.24 -29.70
C GLY A 506 11.56 31.93 -30.50
N ASP A 507 12.48 31.82 -31.43
CA ASP A 507 12.58 30.66 -32.34
C ASP A 507 13.12 29.39 -31.63
N ASN A 508 14.15 29.54 -30.80
CA ASN A 508 14.93 28.41 -30.31
C ASN A 508 14.62 27.99 -28.87
N TYR A 509 14.10 28.91 -28.02
CA TYR A 509 13.97 28.68 -26.57
C TYR A 509 12.53 28.83 -26.06
N ALA A 510 11.84 29.89 -26.41
CA ALA A 510 10.61 30.34 -25.74
C ALA A 510 9.49 29.31 -25.73
N LYS A 511 9.37 28.47 -26.77
CA LYS A 511 8.34 27.41 -26.87
C LYS A 511 8.65 26.16 -26.05
N LYS A 512 9.87 26.02 -25.55
CA LYS A 512 10.36 24.83 -24.84
C LYS A 512 10.57 25.09 -23.35
N ILE A 513 10.67 26.37 -22.94
CA ILE A 513 10.95 26.77 -21.56
C ILE A 513 9.72 27.40 -20.96
N SER A 514 9.25 26.83 -19.84
CA SER A 514 8.18 27.40 -19.03
C SER A 514 8.78 27.92 -17.73
N ILE A 515 8.44 29.17 -17.37
CA ILE A 515 8.94 29.83 -16.16
C ILE A 515 7.77 30.09 -15.23
N TYR A 516 7.83 29.52 -14.04
CA TYR A 516 6.92 29.73 -12.93
C TYR A 516 7.62 30.59 -11.90
N GLU A 517 6.98 31.69 -11.51
CA GLU A 517 7.50 32.63 -10.51
C GLU A 517 6.60 32.61 -9.28
N GLY A 518 7.18 32.61 -8.08
CA GLY A 518 6.45 32.64 -6.82
C GLY A 518 7.38 33.00 -5.66
N ILE A 519 6.81 33.49 -4.56
CA ILE A 519 7.56 33.84 -3.36
C ILE A 519 6.95 33.08 -2.19
N GLY A 520 7.53 31.88 -1.88
CA GLY A 520 7.15 31.09 -0.71
C GLY A 520 5.83 30.30 -0.85
N ASP A 521 5.24 30.27 -2.03
CA ASP A 521 3.97 29.60 -2.34
C ASP A 521 4.12 28.38 -3.25
N ILE A 522 5.30 28.18 -3.82
CA ILE A 522 5.60 26.99 -4.65
C ILE A 522 6.35 25.96 -3.82
N GLY A 523 5.76 24.77 -3.67
CA GLY A 523 6.36 23.59 -3.05
C GLY A 523 6.57 22.46 -4.05
N VAL A 524 7.11 21.34 -3.57
CA VAL A 524 7.41 20.17 -4.42
C VAL A 524 6.14 19.55 -5.02
N GLN A 525 4.99 19.71 -4.37
CA GLN A 525 3.72 19.21 -4.90
C GLN A 525 3.29 19.95 -6.16
N GLN A 526 3.35 21.29 -6.16
CA GLN A 526 3.07 22.10 -7.34
C GLN A 526 4.06 21.80 -8.48
N ILE A 527 5.34 21.57 -8.14
CA ILE A 527 6.33 21.14 -9.13
C ILE A 527 5.92 19.79 -9.74
N ARG A 528 5.45 18.84 -8.94
CA ARG A 528 4.99 17.52 -9.39
C ARG A 528 3.79 17.64 -10.33
N GLU A 529 2.80 18.45 -9.98
CA GLU A 529 1.61 18.68 -10.80
C GLU A 529 1.96 19.25 -12.18
N GLU A 530 2.91 20.18 -12.25
CA GLU A 530 3.34 20.74 -13.54
C GLU A 530 4.19 19.77 -14.37
N VAL A 531 5.00 18.93 -13.71
CA VAL A 531 5.71 17.84 -14.40
C VAL A 531 4.73 16.83 -14.98
N ASP A 532 3.71 16.43 -14.22
CA ASP A 532 2.63 15.57 -14.70
C ASP A 532 1.87 16.19 -15.88
N ARG A 533 1.56 17.48 -15.76
CA ARG A 533 0.88 18.22 -16.82
C ARG A 533 1.68 18.20 -18.13
N VAL A 534 2.97 18.51 -18.06
CA VAL A 534 3.86 18.52 -19.24
C VAL A 534 4.00 17.13 -19.82
N LYS A 535 4.23 16.11 -18.98
CA LYS A 535 4.32 14.71 -19.42
C LYS A 535 3.03 14.25 -20.12
N ARG A 536 1.87 14.60 -19.60
CA ARG A 536 0.58 14.28 -20.22
C ARG A 536 0.39 14.99 -21.56
N LEU A 537 0.80 16.26 -21.66
CA LEU A 537 0.60 17.05 -22.88
C LEU A 537 1.59 16.69 -24.00
N PHE A 538 2.80 16.28 -23.68
CA PHE A 538 3.88 16.13 -24.64
C PHE A 538 4.51 14.73 -24.69
N GLY A 539 4.08 13.80 -23.83
CA GLY A 539 4.51 12.40 -23.83
C GLY A 539 5.83 12.12 -23.09
N GLU A 540 6.60 13.16 -22.72
CA GLU A 540 7.87 13.04 -21.99
C GLU A 540 7.92 13.99 -20.79
N ALA A 541 8.65 13.58 -19.75
CA ALA A 541 8.85 14.40 -18.58
C ALA A 541 9.85 15.54 -18.89
N PRO A 542 9.59 16.78 -18.44
CA PRO A 542 10.50 17.90 -18.62
C PRO A 542 11.69 17.80 -17.66
N ILE A 543 12.79 18.48 -17.99
CA ILE A 543 13.86 18.77 -17.03
C ILE A 543 13.39 19.93 -16.15
N VAL A 544 13.69 19.85 -14.85
CA VAL A 544 13.23 20.83 -13.86
C VAL A 544 14.43 21.62 -13.32
N LEU A 545 14.30 22.96 -13.28
CA LEU A 545 15.21 23.86 -12.58
C LEU A 545 14.49 24.54 -11.43
N VAL A 546 15.07 24.47 -10.22
CA VAL A 546 14.52 25.12 -9.00
C VAL A 546 15.54 26.14 -8.48
N ASP A 547 15.17 27.40 -8.45
CA ASP A 547 16.02 28.51 -7.97
C ASP A 547 15.28 29.29 -6.84
N TYR A 548 15.57 29.00 -5.56
CA TYR A 548 16.51 28.06 -4.96
C TYR A 548 15.83 27.17 -3.89
N LEU A 549 16.48 26.08 -3.53
CA LEU A 549 15.89 25.02 -2.72
C LEU A 549 15.40 25.42 -1.34
N GLN A 550 16.08 26.38 -0.68
CA GLN A 550 15.80 26.76 0.71
C GLN A 550 14.54 27.60 0.90
N ILE A 551 13.94 28.15 -0.17
CA ILE A 551 12.70 28.95 -0.10
C ILE A 551 11.49 28.22 -0.69
N LEU A 552 11.61 26.94 -1.02
CA LEU A 552 10.46 26.13 -1.35
C LEU A 552 9.47 26.10 -0.20
N ALA A 553 8.19 26.21 -0.52
CA ALA A 553 7.11 26.08 0.46
C ALA A 553 7.20 24.76 1.22
N PRO A 554 6.71 24.69 2.47
CA PRO A 554 6.62 23.44 3.21
C PRO A 554 5.90 22.34 2.43
N TYR A 555 6.39 21.10 2.52
CA TYR A 555 5.89 19.99 1.72
C TYR A 555 4.40 19.69 1.94
N ASN A 556 3.94 19.82 3.20
CA ASN A 556 2.55 19.67 3.61
C ASN A 556 2.28 20.45 4.91
N GLU A 557 1.05 20.40 5.41
CA GLU A 557 0.62 21.13 6.62
C GLU A 557 1.43 20.76 7.87
N GLU A 558 1.90 19.53 7.98
CA GLU A 558 2.74 19.06 9.11
C GLU A 558 4.07 19.83 9.19
N TYR A 559 4.63 20.20 8.03
CA TYR A 559 5.90 20.91 7.93
C TYR A 559 5.78 22.44 8.03
N ILE A 560 4.58 23.00 8.14
CA ILE A 560 4.39 24.46 8.34
C ILE A 560 5.06 24.96 9.64
N ARG A 561 5.10 24.09 10.67
CA ARG A 561 5.73 24.39 11.97
C ARG A 561 7.18 23.88 12.09
N ALA A 562 7.69 23.24 11.06
CA ALA A 562 9.05 22.72 11.03
C ALA A 562 10.07 23.87 10.85
N THR A 563 11.31 23.60 11.21
CA THR A 563 12.42 24.54 10.96
C THR A 563 12.74 24.60 9.45
N ASP A 564 13.35 25.72 9.00
CA ASP A 564 13.80 25.87 7.60
C ASP A 564 14.67 24.69 7.15
N LYS A 565 15.52 24.19 8.06
CA LYS A 565 16.33 23.01 7.81
C LYS A 565 15.48 21.76 7.53
N GLN A 566 14.49 21.48 8.38
CA GLN A 566 13.62 20.30 8.23
C GLN A 566 12.78 20.40 6.94
N ASN A 567 12.30 21.61 6.62
CA ASN A 567 11.58 21.85 5.37
C ASN A 567 12.48 21.62 4.16
N THR A 568 13.70 22.16 4.18
CA THR A 568 14.67 21.95 3.09
C THR A 568 15.02 20.49 2.96
N ASP A 569 15.30 19.77 4.06
CA ASP A 569 15.62 18.34 4.07
C ASP A 569 14.48 17.53 3.43
N LYS A 570 13.23 17.78 3.82
CA LYS A 570 12.06 17.11 3.26
C LYS A 570 11.89 17.40 1.78
N ASN A 571 11.94 18.67 1.39
CA ASN A 571 11.79 19.08 0.00
C ASN A 571 12.84 18.46 -0.92
N VAL A 572 14.10 18.40 -0.47
CA VAL A 572 15.20 17.77 -1.23
C VAL A 572 14.98 16.27 -1.43
N VAL A 573 14.51 15.55 -0.39
CA VAL A 573 14.17 14.13 -0.50
C VAL A 573 13.02 13.91 -1.47
N GLU A 574 11.98 14.75 -1.43
CA GLU A 574 10.83 14.63 -2.33
C GLU A 574 11.17 15.01 -3.79
N LEU A 575 12.07 16.00 -4.01
CA LEU A 575 12.60 16.27 -5.33
C LEU A 575 13.41 15.09 -5.88
N LYS A 576 14.21 14.42 -5.03
CA LYS A 576 14.89 13.19 -5.42
C LYS A 576 13.92 12.07 -5.78
N ARG A 577 12.82 11.92 -5.02
CA ARG A 577 11.75 10.98 -5.35
C ARG A 577 11.10 11.32 -6.69
N LEU A 578 10.76 12.61 -6.91
CA LEU A 578 10.19 13.09 -8.16
C LEU A 578 11.10 12.76 -9.36
N SER A 579 12.41 12.97 -9.23
CA SER A 579 13.35 12.64 -10.33
C SER A 579 13.30 11.18 -10.74
N ARG A 580 13.15 10.25 -9.79
CA ARG A 580 13.01 8.81 -10.03
C ARG A 580 11.66 8.44 -10.63
N ASP A 581 10.56 8.98 -10.06
CA ASP A 581 9.19 8.67 -10.49
C ASP A 581 8.95 9.05 -11.95
N TYR A 582 9.56 10.16 -12.38
CA TYR A 582 9.42 10.69 -13.74
C TYR A 582 10.60 10.36 -14.66
N LYS A 583 11.64 9.73 -14.14
CA LYS A 583 12.89 9.44 -14.86
C LYS A 583 13.44 10.69 -15.54
N THR A 584 13.56 11.79 -14.79
CA THR A 584 14.01 13.08 -15.28
C THR A 584 15.09 13.70 -14.41
N SER A 585 15.82 14.67 -14.98
CA SER A 585 16.83 15.44 -14.25
C SER A 585 16.22 16.64 -13.57
N ILE A 586 16.58 16.86 -12.30
CA ILE A 586 16.20 18.05 -11.53
C ILE A 586 17.48 18.79 -11.15
N ILE A 587 17.58 20.07 -11.51
CA ILE A 587 18.66 20.96 -11.15
C ILE A 587 18.19 21.88 -10.05
N GLY A 588 18.70 21.74 -8.84
CA GLY A 588 18.40 22.61 -7.70
C GLY A 588 19.57 23.55 -7.43
N ILE A 589 19.26 24.83 -7.20
CA ILE A 589 20.24 25.82 -6.77
C ILE A 589 20.25 25.91 -5.25
N SER A 590 21.45 25.98 -4.66
CA SER A 590 21.64 26.12 -3.22
C SER A 590 22.63 27.24 -2.89
N SER A 591 22.41 27.93 -1.79
CA SER A 591 23.34 28.95 -1.27
C SER A 591 24.33 28.32 -0.29
N PHE A 592 25.58 28.79 -0.29
CA PHE A 592 26.57 28.37 0.70
C PHE A 592 26.41 29.06 2.05
N ASN A 593 26.88 28.40 3.11
CA ASN A 593 27.05 29.04 4.41
C ASN A 593 28.00 30.24 4.33
N ARG A 594 27.71 31.31 5.04
CA ARG A 594 28.53 32.54 5.06
C ARG A 594 29.95 32.29 5.54
N ASP A 595 30.13 31.37 6.49
CA ASP A 595 31.43 30.99 7.03
C ASP A 595 32.36 30.35 5.97
N ASN A 596 31.79 29.79 4.90
CA ASN A 596 32.52 29.17 3.80
C ASN A 596 32.89 30.14 2.64
N TYR A 597 32.63 31.46 2.78
CA TYR A 597 32.86 32.39 1.71
C TYR A 597 34.36 32.60 1.38
N THR A 598 35.23 32.34 2.33
CA THR A 598 36.69 32.43 2.13
C THR A 598 37.37 31.06 2.05
N GLN A 599 36.62 29.98 2.27
CA GLN A 599 37.12 28.61 2.23
C GLN A 599 36.99 27.97 0.84
N PRO A 600 37.84 27.00 0.48
CA PRO A 600 37.61 26.20 -0.71
C PRO A 600 36.28 25.48 -0.62
N VAL A 601 35.58 25.40 -1.75
CA VAL A 601 34.32 24.72 -1.84
C VAL A 601 34.50 23.23 -1.55
N ASN A 602 33.68 22.72 -0.63
CA ASN A 602 33.60 21.32 -0.24
C ASN A 602 32.14 20.90 0.05
N LEU A 603 31.91 19.67 0.46
CA LEU A 603 30.58 19.14 0.76
C LEU A 603 29.88 19.93 1.87
N SER A 604 30.61 20.31 2.91
CA SER A 604 30.06 21.07 4.06
C SER A 604 29.72 22.54 3.74
N SER A 605 30.09 23.03 2.55
CA SER A 605 29.80 24.40 2.10
C SER A 605 28.31 24.64 1.85
N PHE A 606 27.53 23.57 1.61
CA PHE A 606 26.09 23.70 1.35
C PHE A 606 25.32 23.99 2.63
N LYS A 607 24.55 25.09 2.59
CA LYS A 607 23.83 25.64 3.75
C LYS A 607 22.73 24.70 4.23
N GLU A 608 22.70 24.51 5.56
CA GLU A 608 21.55 24.01 6.36
C GLU A 608 21.17 22.54 6.18
N SER A 609 21.60 21.82 5.15
CA SER A 609 20.98 20.53 4.86
C SER A 609 21.98 19.42 4.59
N GLY A 610 22.08 18.50 5.53
CA GLY A 610 22.69 17.19 5.27
C GLY A 610 21.96 16.45 4.12
N ALA A 611 20.65 16.69 3.92
CA ALA A 611 19.89 16.07 2.86
C ALA A 611 20.36 16.49 1.46
N ILE A 612 20.85 17.71 1.25
CA ILE A 612 21.45 18.13 -0.04
C ILE A 612 22.66 17.25 -0.34
N GLU A 613 23.53 17.05 0.64
CA GLU A 613 24.71 16.21 0.47
C GLU A 613 24.35 14.74 0.21
N TYR A 614 23.43 14.16 1.00
CA TYR A 614 23.10 12.73 0.93
C TYR A 614 22.18 12.39 -0.25
N SER A 615 21.20 13.22 -0.55
CA SER A 615 20.15 12.92 -1.54
C SER A 615 20.52 13.30 -2.96
N SER A 616 21.38 14.31 -3.16
CA SER A 616 21.85 14.67 -4.51
C SER A 616 22.66 13.54 -5.14
N ASP A 617 22.45 13.32 -6.43
CA ASP A 617 23.28 12.39 -7.23
C ASP A 617 24.56 13.06 -7.66
N VAL A 618 24.48 14.33 -8.03
CA VAL A 618 25.60 15.17 -8.38
C VAL A 618 25.57 16.46 -7.57
N LEU A 619 26.70 16.81 -6.99
CA LEU A 619 26.86 18.02 -6.20
C LEU A 619 27.98 18.87 -6.80
N ILE A 620 27.62 20.09 -7.18
CA ILE A 620 28.48 21.00 -7.94
C ILE A 620 28.70 22.27 -7.14
N GLY A 621 29.92 22.65 -6.94
CA GLY A 621 30.28 23.89 -6.28
C GLY A 621 31.03 24.86 -7.20
N LEU A 622 30.70 26.15 -7.15
CA LEU A 622 31.43 27.19 -7.88
C LEU A 622 32.30 28.00 -6.93
N GLN A 623 33.55 28.25 -7.34
CA GLN A 623 34.47 29.14 -6.64
C GLN A 623 35.30 29.91 -7.66
N PHE A 624 35.99 30.98 -7.23
CA PHE A 624 37.06 31.55 -8.07
C PHE A 624 38.23 30.57 -8.18
N LEU A 625 38.88 30.51 -9.35
CA LEU A 625 40.12 29.74 -9.51
C LEU A 625 41.18 30.33 -8.58
N GLY A 626 41.89 29.48 -7.82
CA GLY A 626 42.89 29.89 -6.84
C GLY A 626 42.36 30.04 -5.42
N MET A 627 41.14 29.57 -5.13
CA MET A 627 40.63 29.51 -3.77
C MET A 627 41.22 28.37 -2.93
N ASP A 628 41.79 27.33 -3.55
CA ASP A 628 42.39 26.19 -2.88
C ASP A 628 43.61 26.60 -2.02
N TYR A 629 43.96 25.80 -1.03
CA TYR A 629 45.14 26.05 -0.20
C TYR A 629 46.43 25.88 -1.00
N GLU A 630 47.40 26.77 -0.74
CA GLU A 630 48.74 26.66 -1.30
C GLU A 630 49.69 26.07 -0.26
N GLU A 631 50.68 25.30 -0.70
CA GLU A 631 51.61 24.62 0.18
C GLU A 631 52.46 25.62 1.00
N GLY A 632 52.49 25.47 2.33
CA GLY A 632 53.23 26.35 3.24
C GLY A 632 52.55 27.70 3.55
N GLU A 633 51.34 27.95 3.05
CA GLU A 633 50.58 29.17 3.30
C GLU A 633 49.97 29.19 4.71
N THR A 634 50.21 30.28 5.47
CA THR A 634 49.52 30.52 6.73
C THR A 634 48.09 31.09 6.52
N ASP A 635 47.17 30.92 7.49
CA ASP A 635 45.81 31.44 7.38
C ASP A 635 45.76 32.94 7.07
N LYS A 636 46.64 33.73 7.69
CA LYS A 636 46.74 35.20 7.43
C LYS A 636 47.17 35.51 5.99
N GLN A 637 48.14 34.78 5.46
CA GLN A 637 48.61 34.95 4.07
C GLN A 637 47.49 34.55 3.10
N ARG A 638 46.86 33.45 3.37
CA ARG A 638 45.70 32.97 2.61
C ARG A 638 44.56 33.98 2.59
N ASP A 639 44.14 34.48 3.73
CA ASP A 639 43.06 35.48 3.83
C ASP A 639 43.39 36.74 3.03
N LYS A 640 44.63 37.18 3.03
CA LYS A 640 45.07 38.30 2.21
C LYS A 640 44.98 37.98 0.72
N ARG A 641 45.51 36.84 0.31
CA ARG A 641 45.48 36.37 -1.09
C ARG A 641 44.06 36.24 -1.62
N ILE A 642 43.16 35.63 -0.84
CA ILE A 642 41.74 35.45 -1.23
C ILE A 642 41.02 36.79 -1.36
N ARG A 643 41.31 37.77 -0.49
CA ARG A 643 40.75 39.14 -0.61
C ARG A 643 41.24 39.86 -1.85
N GLU A 644 42.50 39.73 -2.18
CA GLU A 644 43.12 40.31 -3.38
C GLU A 644 42.55 39.66 -4.64
N LEU A 645 42.48 38.32 -4.67
CA LEU A 645 41.89 37.54 -5.76
C LEU A 645 40.43 38.00 -6.02
N ARG A 646 39.61 38.11 -5.00
CA ARG A 646 38.21 38.55 -5.16
C ARG A 646 38.12 39.96 -5.72
N LYS A 647 38.92 40.89 -5.21
CA LYS A 647 38.97 42.27 -5.75
C LYS A 647 39.37 42.31 -7.23
N GLU A 648 40.33 41.53 -7.61
CA GLU A 648 40.79 41.42 -9.01
C GLU A 648 39.67 40.86 -9.89
N GLN A 649 39.06 39.75 -9.49
CA GLN A 649 37.98 39.12 -10.27
C GLN A 649 36.74 40.04 -10.36
N GLU A 650 36.40 40.76 -9.32
CA GLU A 650 35.30 41.75 -9.33
C GLU A 650 35.64 42.94 -10.27
N ALA A 651 36.88 43.41 -10.27
CA ALA A 651 37.32 44.51 -11.16
C ALA A 651 37.27 44.06 -12.64
N ARG A 652 37.70 42.84 -12.96
CA ARG A 652 37.55 42.24 -14.28
C ARG A 652 36.08 42.19 -14.73
N GLY A 653 35.20 41.67 -13.88
CA GLY A 653 33.79 41.60 -14.19
C GLY A 653 33.15 42.97 -14.45
N ARG A 654 33.50 44.01 -13.67
CA ARG A 654 33.06 45.40 -13.91
C ARG A 654 33.59 45.99 -15.21
N ALA A 655 34.76 45.58 -15.64
CA ALA A 655 35.37 45.99 -16.90
C ALA A 655 34.81 45.24 -18.14
N GLY A 656 33.81 44.41 -17.96
CA GLY A 656 33.21 43.57 -19.03
C GLY A 656 34.08 42.39 -19.46
N GLN A 657 35.13 42.08 -18.69
CA GLN A 657 36.00 40.94 -18.90
C GLN A 657 35.51 39.69 -18.17
N ASP A 658 36.03 38.53 -18.55
CA ASP A 658 35.69 37.28 -17.86
C ASP A 658 36.30 37.20 -16.46
N GLN A 659 35.56 36.68 -15.55
CA GLN A 659 36.00 36.14 -14.26
C GLN A 659 36.39 34.68 -14.44
N THR A 660 37.45 34.24 -13.78
CA THR A 660 37.86 32.83 -13.88
C THR A 660 37.22 32.04 -12.74
N ILE A 661 36.21 31.21 -13.09
CA ILE A 661 35.46 30.36 -12.17
C ILE A 661 35.91 28.92 -12.29
N GLN A 662 36.08 28.25 -11.16
CA GLN A 662 36.27 26.81 -11.08
C GLN A 662 34.93 26.16 -10.69
N LEU A 663 34.41 25.31 -11.57
CA LEU A 663 33.29 24.42 -11.32
C LEU A 663 33.87 23.11 -10.77
N LYS A 664 33.52 22.76 -9.54
CA LYS A 664 34.02 21.53 -8.88
C LYS A 664 32.87 20.53 -8.73
N VAL A 665 33.05 19.34 -9.28
CA VAL A 665 32.12 18.23 -9.06
C VAL A 665 32.50 17.49 -7.77
N LEU A 666 31.87 17.84 -6.69
CA LEU A 666 32.19 17.35 -5.33
C LEU A 666 31.67 15.93 -5.08
N LYS A 667 30.56 15.60 -5.70
CA LYS A 667 29.92 14.27 -5.65
C LYS A 667 29.36 13.95 -7.02
N ASN A 668 29.60 12.72 -7.50
CA ASN A 668 29.01 12.21 -8.73
C ASN A 668 28.73 10.72 -8.57
N ARG A 669 27.47 10.32 -8.70
CA ARG A 669 27.05 8.91 -8.65
C ARG A 669 27.16 8.21 -10.01
N TYR A 670 27.25 8.97 -11.09
CA TYR A 670 27.19 8.45 -12.46
C TYR A 670 28.57 8.43 -13.15
N GLY A 671 29.52 9.21 -12.66
CA GLY A 671 30.81 9.35 -13.29
C GLY A 671 31.93 9.72 -12.32
N SER A 672 32.95 10.41 -12.80
CA SER A 672 34.10 10.85 -12.03
C SER A 672 33.82 12.16 -11.29
N LYS A 673 34.64 12.46 -10.28
CA LYS A 673 34.82 13.81 -9.76
C LYS A 673 35.83 14.55 -10.60
N GLY A 674 35.70 15.84 -10.72
CA GLY A 674 36.62 16.66 -11.50
C GLY A 674 36.29 18.14 -11.40
N ASP A 675 37.13 18.93 -11.99
CA ASP A 675 36.98 20.38 -12.00
C ASP A 675 37.01 20.88 -13.46
N VAL A 676 36.19 21.89 -13.74
CA VAL A 676 36.15 22.58 -15.02
C VAL A 676 36.39 24.06 -14.78
N ILE A 677 37.30 24.66 -15.54
CA ILE A 677 37.58 26.10 -15.52
C ILE A 677 36.71 26.80 -16.55
N LEU A 678 35.90 27.73 -16.07
CA LEU A 678 34.97 28.53 -16.87
C LEU A 678 35.38 30.00 -16.84
N GLY A 679 35.25 30.69 -17.97
CA GLY A 679 35.20 32.14 -18.05
C GLY A 679 33.76 32.60 -17.80
N PHE A 680 33.55 33.50 -16.84
CA PHE A 680 32.22 34.06 -16.54
C PHE A 680 32.20 35.56 -16.86
N TYR A 681 31.34 35.98 -17.76
CA TYR A 681 31.08 37.38 -18.11
C TYR A 681 29.83 37.88 -17.34
N PRO A 682 29.99 38.45 -16.13
CA PRO A 682 28.85 38.80 -15.28
C PRO A 682 27.94 39.84 -15.91
N MET A 683 28.47 40.82 -16.64
CA MET A 683 27.68 41.86 -17.31
C MET A 683 26.70 41.31 -18.34
N PHE A 684 27.06 40.19 -18.97
CA PHE A 684 26.30 39.58 -20.07
C PHE A 684 25.67 38.23 -19.71
N ASN A 685 25.76 37.81 -18.46
CA ASN A 685 25.21 36.55 -17.97
C ASN A 685 25.64 35.32 -18.80
N TYR A 686 26.96 35.24 -19.12
CA TYR A 686 27.49 34.22 -20.01
C TYR A 686 28.66 33.48 -19.37
N PHE A 687 28.63 32.15 -19.49
CA PHE A 687 29.74 31.27 -19.16
C PHE A 687 30.31 30.61 -20.45
N GLU A 688 31.61 30.46 -20.50
CA GLU A 688 32.30 29.70 -21.56
C GLU A 688 33.35 28.77 -20.95
N GLU A 689 33.66 27.66 -21.63
CA GLU A 689 34.73 26.76 -21.22
C GLU A 689 36.05 27.32 -21.67
N ASN A 690 37.04 27.38 -20.77
CA ASN A 690 38.37 27.81 -21.07
C ASN A 690 39.29 26.60 -21.35
N ILE A 691 39.31 26.14 -22.60
CA ILE A 691 40.04 24.93 -23.02
C ILE A 691 41.53 25.02 -22.70
N GLU A 692 42.16 26.16 -22.91
CA GLU A 692 43.59 26.32 -22.66
C GLU A 692 43.95 26.23 -21.17
N LYS A 693 43.18 26.87 -20.31
CA LYS A 693 43.37 26.80 -18.85
C LYS A 693 43.10 25.41 -18.32
N ASN A 694 42.06 24.73 -18.80
CA ASN A 694 41.77 23.34 -18.43
C ASN A 694 42.91 22.39 -18.79
N THR A 695 43.49 22.51 -20.00
CA THR A 695 44.61 21.68 -20.44
C THR A 695 45.86 21.89 -19.58
N LYS A 696 46.16 23.14 -19.16
CA LYS A 696 47.27 23.46 -18.28
C LYS A 696 47.09 22.92 -16.85
N GLU A 697 45.89 23.00 -16.32
CA GLU A 697 45.57 22.51 -14.97
C GLU A 697 45.60 20.98 -14.90
N THR A 698 45.11 20.29 -15.92
CA THR A 698 45.20 18.83 -16.02
C THR A 698 46.65 18.36 -16.00
N LYS A 699 47.55 19.07 -16.73
CA LYS A 699 48.98 18.79 -16.69
C LYS A 699 49.64 19.04 -15.35
N ARG A 700 49.20 20.05 -14.57
CA ARG A 700 49.68 20.31 -13.20
C ARG A 700 49.27 19.25 -12.18
N LYS A 701 48.11 18.63 -12.33
CA LYS A 701 47.62 17.58 -11.43
C LYS A 701 48.19 16.18 -11.70
N VAL A 702 48.82 15.97 -12.86
CA VAL A 702 49.43 14.68 -13.26
C VAL A 702 50.92 14.61 -12.89
N PHE A 703 51.55 15.72 -12.54
CA PHE A 703 52.92 15.81 -12.04
C PHE A 703 52.90 16.32 -10.58
#